data_286ca5dee49dea34742a8791de445ce3
#
_entry.id   286ca5dee49dea34742a8791de445ce3
#
_cell.length_a   1.000
_cell.length_b   1.000
_cell.length_c   1.000
_cell.angle_alpha   90.00
_cell.angle_beta   90.00
_cell.angle_gamma   90.00
#
_symmetry.space_group_name_H-M   'P 1'
#
loop_
_entity.id
_entity.type
_entity.pdbx_description
1 polymer ?
#
loop_
_entity_poly.entity_id
_entity_poly.type
_entity_poly.pdbx_seq_one_letter_code
_entity_poly.pdbx_strand_id
1 'polypeptide(L)'
;MISKKNKALCAGVLAAAMSASAIVPTFASAANEYATEGGANESYAKMFESLYDDVITNGEKNGYLSKNNNGSGSFGIPYHAVETLCVEAPDYGHETTSEAMSYMAWVTAMHDVLADKKLISGSTGDLQKGWKTLEALIPGWSANAYAGEKGEIDYSSLWKLEKVKADTTTEEPEPSGYPAKQNGVDAYNPIFKDFKSAYGSDNGYYLMHWLADVEDWYQFGGGSGKFTFINTFQRGEQESCFETVPQGCIEELKYGMAVSDPHYKMTGIKAVVNGWQKEGQIAPQYSFTNAPDAEDRAIQAIYFASMNGLDCGELSGLAAKMGDQCRNDMFDKYYKAIGCQSIDAKSDEATASHSSIKSQHFLMAWYTAWGGSTFPWYAENNPSGNYDWAFQIGCSHSHQFYQNPLAAYALAYDPVMSKAMKASDAVDDYKESFKRQIEFYLWLQSKNGPFAGGCTNSKGGQYQKYDSSDPLFYDMCYVEHPVYADPGSNHWIGNQVWSTQRLAELYYYVKKNGDLTKGEKFGGLSLEEALETLLTRWIGWFIENTEFDYVDKDGNEMAYAIPSNLDWSGKPATWNKTYSATANDGLTCEITGYSQGDIGCVSSLCNTLIYFAAANDVKASAAQTDDNTDLAAQGLRLANKLMSAQWNTARDDIGIAYEDHNGSLYRVFEQEVFIPDGFDGKMPDGSPLKPGVTFSDIRESYAKDSMYKDAKAIYEKNKAAGKTKEDLMDGHTYKLHRFWHMGDALMTTGTMALLYPDVTPINDDEPVSSSTTSTATTTGSTSTETLWGDANCDGKVTVADATAILQAVANKDKFELKAQGKLNGDVVDNGDGITAKDALAIQMVDAKLLKLSDFPTTSEKLEAAKG
;
A
#
# COMPACT_ATOMS: atom_id res chain seq x y z
N MET A 1 -15.33 -27.08 16.29
CA MET A 1 -14.21 -28.01 16.20
C MET A 1 -13.99 -28.36 14.74
N ILE A 2 -13.30 -27.51 14.03
CA ILE A 2 -12.91 -27.75 12.63
C ILE A 2 -11.51 -28.36 12.67
N SER A 3 -11.35 -29.48 11.97
CA SER A 3 -10.21 -30.37 12.09
C SER A 3 -8.95 -29.72 11.48
N LYS A 4 -7.81 -29.89 12.14
CA LYS A 4 -6.47 -29.44 11.68
C LYS A 4 -6.07 -29.85 10.24
N LYS A 5 -6.86 -30.63 9.55
CA LYS A 5 -6.61 -31.02 8.15
C LYS A 5 -7.04 -29.94 7.13
N ASN A 6 -7.98 -29.09 7.47
CA ASN A 6 -8.43 -28.05 6.53
C ASN A 6 -7.52 -26.80 6.53
N LYS A 7 -6.77 -26.56 7.62
CA LYS A 7 -5.81 -25.44 7.65
C LYS A 7 -4.60 -25.63 6.73
N ALA A 8 -4.25 -26.87 6.43
CA ALA A 8 -3.11 -27.14 5.53
C ALA A 8 -3.48 -27.07 4.04
N LEU A 9 -4.78 -27.13 3.72
CA LEU A 9 -5.23 -27.03 2.32
C LEU A 9 -5.43 -25.58 1.90
N CYS A 10 -5.89 -24.72 2.82
CA CYS A 10 -6.06 -23.30 2.55
C CYS A 10 -4.72 -22.56 2.39
N ALA A 11 -3.70 -22.91 3.15
CA ALA A 11 -2.37 -22.30 3.02
C ALA A 11 -1.67 -22.62 1.68
N GLY A 12 -2.02 -23.73 1.04
CA GLY A 12 -1.45 -24.13 -0.24
C GLY A 12 -2.07 -23.43 -1.45
N VAL A 13 -3.31 -22.97 -1.34
CA VAL A 13 -4.01 -22.32 -2.46
C VAL A 13 -3.72 -20.82 -2.49
N LEU A 14 -3.51 -20.19 -1.32
CA LEU A 14 -3.18 -18.77 -1.25
C LEU A 14 -1.74 -18.44 -1.67
N ALA A 15 -0.80 -19.33 -1.39
CA ALA A 15 0.56 -19.18 -1.88
C ALA A 15 0.63 -19.16 -3.42
N ALA A 16 -0.32 -19.81 -4.08
CA ALA A 16 -0.39 -19.85 -5.55
C ALA A 16 -0.99 -18.57 -6.16
N ALA A 17 -1.86 -17.87 -5.45
CA ALA A 17 -2.50 -16.64 -5.99
C ALA A 17 -1.59 -15.41 -5.89
N MET A 18 -0.62 -15.41 -4.94
CA MET A 18 0.38 -14.33 -4.82
C MET A 18 1.72 -14.67 -5.47
N SER A 19 2.02 -15.96 -5.68
CA SER A 19 3.23 -16.38 -6.40
C SER A 19 3.04 -16.42 -7.92
N ALA A 20 1.84 -16.11 -8.42
CA ALA A 20 1.58 -16.05 -9.86
C ALA A 20 2.02 -14.74 -10.52
N SER A 21 2.54 -13.76 -9.78
CA SER A 21 3.06 -12.52 -10.34
C SER A 21 4.50 -12.61 -10.87
N ALA A 22 5.03 -13.77 -11.14
CA ALA A 22 6.37 -13.87 -11.71
C ALA A 22 6.57 -15.14 -12.55
N ILE A 23 5.84 -15.27 -13.63
CA ILE A 23 6.36 -16.02 -14.78
C ILE A 23 6.73 -14.99 -15.83
N VAL A 24 7.89 -14.38 -15.67
CA VAL A 24 8.51 -13.61 -16.74
C VAL A 24 9.10 -14.64 -17.71
N PRO A 25 8.63 -14.71 -18.95
CA PRO A 25 9.36 -15.47 -19.96
C PRO A 25 10.74 -14.84 -20.09
N THR A 26 11.79 -15.64 -20.01
CA THR A 26 13.16 -15.24 -20.29
C THR A 26 13.26 -14.69 -21.70
N PHE A 27 13.04 -13.41 -21.85
CA PHE A 27 13.60 -12.68 -22.94
C PHE A 27 14.95 -12.17 -22.47
N ALA A 28 16.03 -12.64 -23.14
CA ALA A 28 17.30 -11.94 -23.07
C ALA A 28 16.96 -10.46 -23.29
N SER A 29 17.21 -9.62 -22.28
CA SER A 29 16.94 -8.20 -22.37
C SER A 29 17.66 -7.66 -23.59
N ALA A 30 16.95 -7.40 -24.67
CA ALA A 30 17.39 -6.39 -25.57
C ALA A 30 17.50 -5.15 -24.69
N ALA A 31 18.72 -4.64 -24.50
CA ALA A 31 18.94 -3.38 -23.80
C ALA A 31 17.90 -2.41 -24.35
N ASN A 32 17.08 -1.85 -23.46
CA ASN A 32 15.97 -1.03 -23.86
C ASN A 32 16.52 0.11 -24.74
N GLU A 33 15.93 0.37 -25.90
CA GLU A 33 16.39 1.43 -26.81
C GLU A 33 16.50 2.79 -26.09
N TYR A 34 15.68 3.02 -25.07
CA TYR A 34 15.77 4.20 -24.20
C TYR A 34 17.04 4.27 -23.36
N ALA A 35 17.56 3.15 -22.89
CA ALA A 35 18.85 3.11 -22.21
C ALA A 35 20.02 3.41 -23.16
N THR A 36 19.83 3.26 -24.46
CA THR A 36 20.85 3.50 -25.49
C THR A 36 20.74 4.87 -26.19
N GLU A 37 19.54 5.51 -26.22
CA GLU A 37 19.40 6.85 -26.79
C GLU A 37 19.68 7.97 -25.78
N GLY A 38 19.39 7.76 -24.50
CA GLY A 38 19.76 8.66 -23.42
C GLY A 38 21.13 8.34 -22.87
N GLY A 39 22.16 8.50 -23.62
CA GLY A 39 23.52 8.05 -23.30
C GLY A 39 23.86 7.97 -21.82
N ALA A 40 24.72 7.07 -21.50
CA ALA A 40 25.26 6.58 -20.22
C ALA A 40 25.50 7.58 -19.05
N ASN A 41 24.91 8.77 -19.04
CA ASN A 41 25.08 9.81 -18.03
C ASN A 41 23.87 10.74 -17.89
N GLU A 42 22.65 10.29 -18.10
CA GLU A 42 21.53 11.14 -17.75
C GLU A 42 21.44 11.31 -16.24
N SER A 43 21.32 12.55 -15.79
CA SER A 43 21.13 12.84 -14.36
C SER A 43 19.74 12.41 -13.91
N TYR A 44 19.56 12.14 -12.61
CA TYR A 44 18.24 11.87 -12.03
C TYR A 44 17.22 12.97 -12.27
N ALA A 45 17.67 14.23 -12.41
CA ALA A 45 16.79 15.33 -12.80
C ALA A 45 16.20 15.12 -14.19
N LYS A 46 16.99 14.63 -15.15
CA LYS A 46 16.47 14.33 -16.50
C LYS A 46 15.59 13.08 -16.53
N MET A 47 15.91 12.07 -15.73
CA MET A 47 15.02 10.92 -15.55
C MET A 47 13.66 11.36 -15.01
N PHE A 48 13.65 12.26 -14.03
CA PHE A 48 12.41 12.86 -13.52
C PHE A 48 11.68 13.63 -14.62
N GLU A 49 12.35 14.53 -15.36
CA GLU A 49 11.70 15.29 -16.45
C GLU A 49 11.07 14.36 -17.49
N SER A 50 11.83 13.35 -17.95
CA SER A 50 11.34 12.39 -18.94
C SER A 50 10.10 11.63 -18.46
N LEU A 51 10.12 11.13 -17.23
CA LEU A 51 9.00 10.40 -16.68
C LEU A 51 7.80 11.33 -16.38
N TYR A 52 8.05 12.56 -15.92
CA TYR A 52 7.01 13.56 -15.72
C TYR A 52 6.34 13.96 -17.04
N ASP A 53 7.13 14.08 -18.10
CA ASP A 53 6.59 14.33 -19.44
C ASP A 53 5.69 13.20 -19.91
N ASP A 54 6.04 11.94 -19.66
CA ASP A 54 5.21 10.81 -20.06
C ASP A 54 3.92 10.69 -19.26
N VAL A 55 4.00 10.87 -17.95
CA VAL A 55 2.90 10.61 -17.02
C VAL A 55 1.97 11.80 -16.86
N ILE A 56 2.50 13.02 -16.84
CA ILE A 56 1.74 14.25 -16.57
C ILE A 56 1.57 15.07 -17.84
N THR A 57 2.66 15.50 -18.48
CA THR A 57 2.59 16.41 -19.65
C THR A 57 1.89 15.76 -20.82
N ASN A 58 2.25 14.52 -21.13
CA ASN A 58 1.64 13.68 -22.17
C ASN A 58 0.65 12.66 -21.60
N GLY A 59 0.26 12.77 -20.35
CA GLY A 59 -0.52 11.75 -19.64
C GLY A 59 -1.86 11.43 -20.32
N GLU A 60 -2.54 12.41 -20.90
CA GLU A 60 -3.77 12.19 -21.70
C GLU A 60 -3.49 11.31 -22.93
N LYS A 61 -2.39 11.55 -23.62
CA LYS A 61 -2.00 10.79 -24.82
C LYS A 61 -1.54 9.37 -24.44
N ASN A 62 -0.82 9.24 -23.37
CA ASN A 62 -0.21 7.97 -22.92
C ASN A 62 -1.17 7.11 -22.08
N GLY A 63 -2.36 7.60 -21.77
CA GLY A 63 -3.40 6.87 -21.06
C GLY A 63 -3.39 6.97 -19.54
N TYR A 64 -2.52 7.78 -18.96
CA TYR A 64 -2.49 8.02 -17.51
C TYR A 64 -3.56 8.99 -17.02
N LEU A 65 -3.95 9.94 -17.85
CA LEU A 65 -4.88 11.00 -17.48
C LEU A 65 -6.09 11.00 -18.40
N SER A 66 -7.23 11.28 -17.84
CA SER A 66 -8.45 11.53 -18.61
C SER A 66 -8.33 12.82 -19.40
N LYS A 67 -9.21 12.98 -20.39
CA LYS A 67 -9.31 14.22 -21.11
C LYS A 67 -9.65 15.37 -20.18
N ASN A 68 -8.81 16.40 -20.19
CA ASN A 68 -9.04 17.57 -19.38
C ASN A 68 -10.08 18.50 -20.02
N ASN A 69 -11.28 18.50 -19.46
CA ASN A 69 -12.36 19.37 -19.90
C ASN A 69 -12.45 20.69 -19.09
N ASN A 70 -11.56 20.92 -18.11
CA ASN A 70 -11.60 22.05 -17.20
C ASN A 70 -10.67 23.21 -17.58
N GLY A 71 -9.97 23.10 -18.68
CA GLY A 71 -9.00 24.11 -19.11
C GLY A 71 -7.70 24.08 -18.30
N SER A 72 -7.01 25.24 -18.23
CA SER A 72 -5.66 25.32 -17.66
C SER A 72 -5.59 25.33 -16.13
N GLY A 73 -6.71 25.22 -15.44
CA GLY A 73 -6.77 25.33 -13.98
C GLY A 73 -6.55 24.03 -13.22
N SER A 74 -6.56 22.88 -13.91
CA SER A 74 -6.34 21.55 -13.35
C SER A 74 -5.73 20.62 -14.40
N PHE A 75 -5.34 19.43 -14.01
CA PHE A 75 -4.99 18.34 -14.93
C PHE A 75 -6.23 17.51 -15.30
N GLY A 76 -6.08 16.56 -16.23
CA GLY A 76 -6.99 15.45 -16.37
C GLY A 76 -6.98 14.59 -15.10
N ILE A 77 -8.03 13.83 -14.86
CA ILE A 77 -8.12 12.92 -13.75
C ILE A 77 -7.13 11.77 -13.96
N PRO A 78 -6.25 11.46 -13.01
CA PRO A 78 -5.40 10.30 -13.13
C PRO A 78 -6.23 9.02 -13.07
N TYR A 79 -6.02 8.13 -14.03
CA TYR A 79 -6.54 6.76 -13.94
C TYR A 79 -5.75 5.94 -12.93
N HIS A 80 -6.34 4.92 -12.37
CA HIS A 80 -5.65 3.97 -11.51
C HIS A 80 -4.51 3.26 -12.25
N ALA A 81 -4.79 2.81 -13.48
CA ALA A 81 -3.81 2.25 -14.39
C ALA A 81 -4.13 2.61 -15.85
N VAL A 82 -3.14 2.52 -16.72
CA VAL A 82 -3.32 2.66 -18.17
C VAL A 82 -4.08 1.48 -18.74
N GLU A 83 -3.79 0.29 -18.25
CA GLU A 83 -4.42 -0.96 -18.63
C GLU A 83 -5.77 -1.11 -17.97
N THR A 84 -6.78 -1.42 -18.78
CA THR A 84 -8.18 -1.27 -18.40
C THR A 84 -8.79 -2.48 -17.70
N LEU A 85 -8.22 -3.65 -17.86
CA LEU A 85 -8.69 -4.90 -17.25
C LEU A 85 -7.67 -5.47 -16.25
N CYS A 86 -7.12 -4.66 -15.39
CA CYS A 86 -6.34 -5.18 -14.28
C CYS A 86 -7.30 -5.49 -13.12
N VAL A 87 -7.53 -6.77 -12.86
CA VAL A 87 -8.40 -7.22 -11.78
C VAL A 87 -7.69 -7.09 -10.44
N GLU A 88 -7.85 -5.95 -9.83
CA GLU A 88 -7.48 -5.67 -8.45
C GLU A 88 -8.58 -4.83 -7.79
N ALA A 89 -8.55 -4.67 -6.51
CA ALA A 89 -9.40 -3.71 -5.84
C ALA A 89 -8.70 -2.32 -5.84
N PRO A 90 -9.24 -1.31 -6.49
CA PRO A 90 -10.42 -1.32 -7.37
C PRO A 90 -10.15 -2.05 -8.68
N ASP A 91 -11.19 -2.54 -9.33
CA ASP A 91 -11.10 -3.59 -10.33
C ASP A 91 -10.46 -3.19 -11.66
N TYR A 92 -10.48 -1.91 -12.08
CA TYR A 92 -10.20 -1.58 -13.48
C TYR A 92 -9.55 -0.22 -13.68
N GLY A 93 -8.80 -0.10 -14.76
CA GLY A 93 -7.98 1.05 -15.08
C GLY A 93 -8.71 2.36 -15.35
N HIS A 94 -9.96 2.35 -15.80
CA HIS A 94 -10.77 3.57 -15.98
C HIS A 94 -11.27 4.21 -14.68
N GLU A 95 -10.98 3.61 -13.57
CA GLU A 95 -11.24 4.18 -12.25
C GLU A 95 -10.14 5.14 -11.84
N THR A 96 -10.48 6.05 -10.95
CA THR A 96 -9.51 6.82 -10.18
C THR A 96 -9.69 6.54 -8.70
N THR A 97 -8.60 6.64 -7.95
CA THR A 97 -8.59 6.48 -6.52
C THR A 97 -8.12 7.76 -5.83
N SER A 98 -8.49 7.94 -4.57
CA SER A 98 -7.92 9.01 -3.73
C SER A 98 -6.39 8.88 -3.64
N GLU A 99 -5.88 7.65 -3.70
CA GLU A 99 -4.46 7.38 -3.78
C GLU A 99 -3.84 8.02 -5.02
N ALA A 100 -4.34 7.73 -6.24
CA ALA A 100 -3.85 8.33 -7.48
C ALA A 100 -3.91 9.87 -7.43
N MET A 101 -4.99 10.43 -6.87
CA MET A 101 -5.15 11.87 -6.69
C MET A 101 -4.12 12.47 -5.73
N SER A 102 -3.81 11.79 -4.63
CA SER A 102 -2.79 12.26 -3.69
C SER A 102 -1.38 12.19 -4.28
N TYR A 103 -1.09 11.18 -5.10
CA TYR A 103 0.16 11.13 -5.89
C TYR A 103 0.22 12.27 -6.90
N MET A 104 -0.87 12.63 -7.57
CA MET A 104 -0.90 13.81 -8.45
C MET A 104 -0.45 15.08 -7.70
N ALA A 105 -0.96 15.29 -6.48
CA ALA A 105 -0.53 16.43 -5.67
C ALA A 105 0.96 16.33 -5.28
N TRP A 106 1.44 15.14 -4.96
CA TRP A 106 2.81 14.94 -4.49
C TRP A 106 3.85 15.07 -5.61
N VAL A 107 3.60 14.47 -6.78
CA VAL A 107 4.52 14.57 -7.92
C VAL A 107 4.56 15.99 -8.49
N THR A 108 3.44 16.71 -8.48
CA THR A 108 3.40 18.11 -8.91
C THR A 108 4.07 19.04 -7.89
N ALA A 109 4.06 18.72 -6.59
CA ALA A 109 4.87 19.40 -5.59
C ALA A 109 6.37 19.20 -5.85
N MET A 110 6.80 17.96 -6.16
CA MET A 110 8.19 17.68 -6.51
C MET A 110 8.61 18.44 -7.77
N HIS A 111 7.78 18.43 -8.81
CA HIS A 111 8.03 19.20 -10.03
C HIS A 111 8.28 20.67 -9.72
N ASP A 112 7.37 21.31 -8.98
CA ASP A 112 7.47 22.73 -8.67
C ASP A 112 8.70 23.05 -7.79
N VAL A 113 9.08 22.15 -6.86
CA VAL A 113 10.32 22.28 -6.07
C VAL A 113 11.55 22.21 -6.94
N LEU A 114 11.62 21.23 -7.85
CA LEU A 114 12.78 21.06 -8.76
C LEU A 114 12.87 22.23 -9.75
N ALA A 115 11.74 22.71 -10.27
CA ALA A 115 11.69 23.85 -11.18
C ALA A 115 12.10 25.16 -10.48
N ASP A 116 11.63 25.41 -9.25
CA ASP A 116 12.04 26.57 -8.45
C ASP A 116 13.55 26.59 -8.19
N LYS A 117 14.11 25.43 -7.84
CA LYS A 117 15.55 25.24 -7.64
C LYS A 117 16.35 25.17 -8.94
N LYS A 118 15.69 25.21 -10.10
CA LYS A 118 16.32 25.15 -11.44
C LYS A 118 17.11 23.86 -11.69
N LEU A 119 16.65 22.78 -11.08
CA LEU A 119 17.21 21.45 -11.31
C LEU A 119 16.59 20.79 -12.55
N ILE A 120 15.40 21.23 -12.92
CA ILE A 120 14.69 20.84 -14.14
C ILE A 120 14.27 22.09 -14.93
N SER A 121 13.83 21.90 -16.15
CA SER A 121 13.20 22.93 -16.97
C SER A 121 11.76 23.19 -16.51
N GLY A 122 11.17 24.30 -16.96
CA GLY A 122 9.77 24.60 -16.65
C GLY A 122 9.58 25.71 -15.62
N SER A 123 8.37 25.82 -15.11
CA SER A 123 7.98 26.84 -14.14
C SER A 123 7.03 26.24 -13.11
N THR A 124 7.01 26.81 -11.91
CA THR A 124 6.09 26.45 -10.84
C THR A 124 4.61 26.70 -11.19
N GLY A 125 3.71 26.04 -10.51
CA GLY A 125 2.25 26.18 -10.62
C GLY A 125 1.51 24.89 -10.88
N ASP A 126 2.22 23.78 -11.02
CA ASP A 126 1.61 22.47 -11.23
C ASP A 126 1.04 21.89 -9.93
N LEU A 127 1.64 22.21 -8.79
CA LEU A 127 1.06 21.85 -7.48
C LEU A 127 -0.36 22.41 -7.30
N GLN A 128 -0.58 23.66 -7.68
CA GLN A 128 -1.92 24.27 -7.61
C GLN A 128 -2.94 23.54 -8.48
N LYS A 129 -2.52 23.12 -9.69
CA LYS A 129 -3.37 22.34 -10.60
C LYS A 129 -3.61 20.93 -10.08
N GLY A 130 -2.57 20.28 -9.54
CA GLY A 130 -2.68 18.95 -8.94
C GLY A 130 -3.66 18.92 -7.77
N TRP A 131 -3.57 19.91 -6.87
CA TRP A 131 -4.54 20.05 -5.79
C TRP A 131 -5.96 20.27 -6.31
N LYS A 132 -6.11 21.12 -7.32
CA LYS A 132 -7.41 21.34 -7.94
C LYS A 132 -8.00 20.09 -8.59
N THR A 133 -7.15 19.24 -9.13
CA THR A 133 -7.57 17.94 -9.67
C THR A 133 -8.04 17.01 -8.55
N LEU A 134 -7.28 16.92 -7.45
CA LEU A 134 -7.62 16.15 -6.28
C LEU A 134 -9.01 16.50 -5.71
N GLU A 135 -9.39 17.79 -5.70
CA GLU A 135 -10.70 18.23 -5.21
C GLU A 135 -11.88 17.61 -5.98
N ALA A 136 -11.66 17.00 -7.15
CA ALA A 136 -12.70 16.30 -7.87
C ALA A 136 -13.27 15.10 -7.09
N LEU A 137 -12.48 14.47 -6.21
CA LEU A 137 -12.94 13.39 -5.32
C LEU A 137 -13.57 13.89 -4.02
N ILE A 138 -13.63 15.21 -3.78
CA ILE A 138 -14.29 15.75 -2.59
C ILE A 138 -15.76 16.00 -2.91
N PRO A 139 -16.70 15.19 -2.41
CA PRO A 139 -18.10 15.31 -2.74
C PRO A 139 -18.67 16.69 -2.39
N GLY A 140 -19.37 17.32 -3.33
CA GLY A 140 -19.99 18.63 -3.15
C GLY A 140 -19.04 19.83 -3.06
N TRP A 141 -17.73 19.60 -3.07
CA TRP A 141 -16.75 20.69 -2.97
C TRP A 141 -16.47 21.36 -4.31
N SER A 142 -15.96 20.63 -5.24
CA SER A 142 -15.67 21.20 -6.56
C SER A 142 -16.89 21.15 -7.45
N ALA A 143 -17.98 21.29 -6.89
CA ALA A 143 -19.31 21.35 -7.41
C ALA A 143 -19.42 21.25 -8.89
N ASN A 144 -18.49 20.76 -9.60
CA ASN A 144 -18.86 20.81 -10.91
C ASN A 144 -18.02 20.59 -12.07
N ALA A 145 -16.80 20.34 -11.80
CA ALA A 145 -15.97 20.11 -12.95
C ALA A 145 -16.09 18.68 -13.41
N TYR A 146 -16.11 17.78 -12.43
CA TYR A 146 -16.06 16.36 -12.69
C TYR A 146 -17.24 15.59 -12.09
N ALA A 147 -17.71 16.01 -10.91
CA ALA A 147 -18.82 15.33 -10.27
C ALA A 147 -20.01 15.19 -11.21
N GLY A 148 -20.54 13.99 -11.22
CA GLY A 148 -21.68 13.61 -12.03
C GLY A 148 -22.83 14.60 -11.99
N GLU A 149 -23.85 14.39 -12.74
CA GLU A 149 -24.94 15.32 -12.96
C GLU A 149 -25.46 15.89 -11.67
N LYS A 150 -25.41 17.20 -11.63
CA LYS A 150 -26.05 17.91 -10.57
C LYS A 150 -27.53 17.86 -10.66
N GLY A 151 -28.13 17.86 -9.53
CA GLY A 151 -29.55 17.93 -9.32
C GLY A 151 -30.17 16.60 -8.92
N GLU A 152 -29.43 15.51 -8.99
CA GLU A 152 -29.91 14.21 -8.52
C GLU A 152 -29.51 13.92 -7.08
N ILE A 153 -28.40 14.52 -6.60
CA ILE A 153 -27.94 14.33 -5.23
C ILE A 153 -27.92 15.70 -4.53
N ASP A 154 -28.72 15.84 -3.49
CA ASP A 154 -28.59 16.96 -2.57
C ASP A 154 -27.52 16.68 -1.52
N TYR A 155 -26.26 16.95 -1.90
CA TYR A 155 -25.13 16.80 -0.98
C TYR A 155 -25.27 17.61 0.31
N SER A 156 -26.05 18.71 0.29
CA SER A 156 -26.19 19.55 1.48
C SER A 156 -26.90 18.83 2.62
N SER A 157 -27.79 17.88 2.32
CA SER A 157 -28.47 17.09 3.34
C SER A 157 -27.60 15.94 3.85
N LEU A 158 -26.68 15.41 3.05
CA LEU A 158 -25.72 14.43 3.50
C LEU A 158 -24.69 15.00 4.50
N TRP A 159 -24.48 16.31 4.45
CA TRP A 159 -23.52 16.98 5.33
C TRP A 159 -24.12 17.43 6.66
N LYS A 160 -25.37 17.13 6.92
CA LYS A 160 -26.00 17.34 8.22
C LYS A 160 -25.69 16.23 9.22
N LEU A 161 -24.47 15.71 9.20
CA LEU A 161 -24.03 14.59 10.01
C LEU A 161 -23.73 14.97 11.46
N GLU A 162 -24.62 15.75 12.05
CA GLU A 162 -24.53 16.03 13.47
C GLU A 162 -24.78 14.75 14.30
N LYS A 163 -25.72 13.92 13.83
CA LYS A 163 -26.09 12.66 14.49
C LYS A 163 -25.66 11.49 13.63
N VAL A 164 -24.82 10.67 14.21
CA VAL A 164 -24.32 9.45 13.59
C VAL A 164 -25.22 8.29 13.99
N LYS A 165 -25.62 7.51 12.99
CA LYS A 165 -26.26 6.22 13.21
C LYS A 165 -25.39 5.15 12.59
N ALA A 166 -25.00 4.19 13.39
CA ALA A 166 -24.62 2.91 12.85
C ALA A 166 -25.86 2.21 12.31
N ASP A 167 -25.70 1.45 11.28
CA ASP A 167 -26.76 0.59 10.81
C ASP A 167 -27.03 -0.50 11.86
N THR A 168 -28.14 -0.30 12.59
CA THR A 168 -28.55 -1.20 13.66
C THR A 168 -29.67 -2.12 13.25
N THR A 169 -30.13 -2.00 12.02
CA THR A 169 -31.38 -2.64 11.56
C THR A 169 -31.10 -3.88 10.73
N THR A 170 -29.89 -4.04 10.25
CA THR A 170 -29.53 -5.10 9.34
C THR A 170 -29.03 -6.32 10.08
N GLU A 171 -29.45 -7.46 9.62
CA GLU A 171 -28.80 -8.71 9.95
C GLU A 171 -27.42 -8.75 9.29
N GLU A 172 -26.53 -9.56 9.86
CA GLU A 172 -25.21 -9.72 9.30
C GLU A 172 -25.30 -10.07 7.82
N PRO A 173 -24.67 -9.28 6.97
CA PRO A 173 -24.69 -9.56 5.56
C PRO A 173 -23.85 -10.80 5.25
N GLU A 174 -24.46 -11.75 4.58
CA GLU A 174 -23.75 -12.78 3.89
C GLU A 174 -23.36 -12.28 2.49
N PRO A 175 -22.10 -12.36 2.12
CA PRO A 175 -20.94 -13.03 2.72
C PRO A 175 -19.97 -12.09 3.46
N SER A 176 -20.28 -10.82 3.69
CA SER A 176 -19.31 -9.82 4.16
C SER A 176 -18.83 -9.98 5.61
N GLY A 177 -19.43 -10.85 6.41
CA GLY A 177 -19.05 -11.04 7.81
C GLY A 177 -19.20 -9.79 8.71
N TYR A 178 -19.85 -8.74 8.24
CA TYR A 178 -20.11 -7.55 9.03
C TYR A 178 -20.99 -7.86 10.24
N PRO A 179 -20.75 -7.19 11.39
CA PRO A 179 -21.57 -7.44 12.58
C PRO A 179 -23.03 -7.13 12.31
N ALA A 180 -23.87 -8.15 12.49
CA ALA A 180 -25.28 -8.11 12.15
C ALA A 180 -26.07 -7.05 12.90
N LYS A 181 -25.78 -6.84 14.15
CA LYS A 181 -26.51 -5.91 14.99
C LYS A 181 -25.56 -5.08 15.82
N GLN A 182 -25.59 -3.78 15.57
CA GLN A 182 -24.99 -2.80 16.46
C GLN A 182 -26.12 -2.18 17.30
N ASN A 183 -26.45 -2.83 18.40
CA ASN A 183 -27.54 -2.42 19.23
C ASN A 183 -27.38 -0.96 19.69
N GLY A 184 -28.25 -0.09 19.16
CA GLY A 184 -28.52 1.21 19.74
C GLY A 184 -27.39 2.22 19.63
N VAL A 185 -26.58 2.16 18.59
CA VAL A 185 -25.61 3.24 18.34
C VAL A 185 -26.38 4.43 17.76
N ASP A 186 -26.61 5.39 18.62
CA ASP A 186 -27.20 6.67 18.30
C ASP A 186 -26.29 7.71 18.93
N ALA A 187 -25.26 8.08 18.19
CA ALA A 187 -24.20 8.92 18.64
C ALA A 187 -24.08 10.17 17.77
N TYR A 188 -23.50 11.21 18.33
CA TYR A 188 -23.13 12.39 17.57
C TYR A 188 -21.69 12.25 17.10
N ASN A 189 -21.41 12.70 15.87
CA ASN A 189 -20.05 12.85 15.41
C ASN A 189 -19.33 13.88 16.29
N PRO A 190 -18.25 13.52 16.99
CA PRO A 190 -17.65 14.36 18.02
C PRO A 190 -17.00 15.62 17.48
N ILE A 191 -16.54 15.62 16.22
CA ILE A 191 -15.86 16.78 15.63
C ILE A 191 -16.75 17.60 14.70
N PHE A 192 -17.92 17.10 14.30
CA PHE A 192 -18.74 17.72 13.25
C PHE A 192 -19.14 19.17 13.55
N LYS A 193 -19.63 19.44 14.76
CA LYS A 193 -20.06 20.79 15.15
C LYS A 193 -18.89 21.77 15.18
N ASP A 194 -17.76 21.34 15.70
CA ASP A 194 -16.58 22.15 15.82
C ASP A 194 -16.02 22.46 14.43
N PHE A 195 -15.88 21.46 13.59
CA PHE A 195 -15.47 21.61 12.19
C PHE A 195 -16.41 22.54 11.40
N LYS A 196 -17.73 22.31 11.47
CA LYS A 196 -18.73 23.13 10.81
C LYS A 196 -18.66 24.59 11.28
N SER A 197 -18.55 24.82 12.58
CA SER A 197 -18.40 26.15 13.16
C SER A 197 -17.11 26.83 12.73
N ALA A 198 -16.00 26.08 12.73
CA ALA A 198 -14.69 26.61 12.39
C ALA A 198 -14.55 27.05 10.94
N TYR A 199 -15.12 26.27 10.02
CA TYR A 199 -15.00 26.55 8.58
C TYR A 199 -16.22 27.24 7.96
N GLY A 200 -17.28 27.45 8.74
CA GLY A 200 -18.45 28.26 8.31
C GLY A 200 -19.22 27.69 7.12
N SER A 201 -19.12 26.37 6.90
CA SER A 201 -19.64 25.72 5.72
C SER A 201 -20.78 24.76 6.05
N ASP A 202 -21.86 24.83 5.30
CA ASP A 202 -22.92 23.83 5.37
C ASP A 202 -22.47 22.49 4.79
N ASN A 203 -21.40 22.52 4.01
CA ASN A 203 -20.72 21.33 3.54
C ASN A 203 -19.78 20.84 4.64
N GLY A 204 -20.19 19.84 5.39
CA GLY A 204 -19.45 19.38 6.56
C GLY A 204 -18.15 18.65 6.28
N TYR A 205 -17.81 18.33 5.03
CA TYR A 205 -16.68 17.48 4.70
C TYR A 205 -15.71 18.11 3.70
N TYR A 206 -14.44 17.82 3.90
CA TYR A 206 -13.35 18.11 2.98
C TYR A 206 -12.40 16.90 2.91
N LEU A 207 -12.97 15.73 2.64
CA LEU A 207 -12.27 14.45 2.44
C LEU A 207 -12.58 13.91 1.06
N MET A 208 -11.64 13.21 0.46
CA MET A 208 -11.84 12.53 -0.82
C MET A 208 -12.69 11.27 -0.64
N HIS A 209 -13.62 11.05 -1.54
CA HIS A 209 -14.13 9.69 -1.74
C HIS A 209 -13.05 8.85 -2.42
N TRP A 210 -12.89 7.61 -2.00
CA TRP A 210 -11.74 6.82 -2.39
C TRP A 210 -11.76 6.32 -3.83
N LEU A 211 -12.92 6.29 -4.51
CA LEU A 211 -13.09 5.62 -5.79
C LEU A 211 -14.09 6.35 -6.71
N ALA A 212 -13.75 6.54 -7.97
CA ALA A 212 -14.68 7.03 -8.97
C ALA A 212 -14.41 6.43 -10.34
N ASP A 213 -15.49 6.20 -11.10
CA ASP A 213 -15.47 5.91 -12.53
C ASP A 213 -15.34 7.22 -13.32
N VAL A 214 -14.22 7.40 -14.00
CA VAL A 214 -13.85 8.69 -14.55
C VAL A 214 -14.73 9.08 -15.74
N GLU A 215 -15.16 8.12 -16.55
CA GLU A 215 -15.89 8.36 -17.79
C GLU A 215 -17.22 7.63 -17.85
N ASP A 216 -17.73 7.23 -16.69
CA ASP A 216 -18.93 6.41 -16.60
C ASP A 216 -18.78 5.08 -17.40
N TRP A 217 -17.58 4.48 -17.27
CA TRP A 217 -17.24 3.26 -17.98
C TRP A 217 -18.13 2.08 -17.57
N TYR A 218 -18.49 2.03 -16.28
CA TYR A 218 -19.46 1.07 -15.76
C TYR A 218 -20.90 1.42 -16.09
N GLN A 219 -21.16 2.62 -16.61
CA GLN A 219 -22.46 3.13 -17.01
C GLN A 219 -23.45 3.34 -15.84
N PHE A 220 -22.97 3.44 -14.61
CA PHE A 220 -23.81 3.77 -13.45
C PHE A 220 -24.37 5.20 -13.52
N GLY A 221 -23.72 6.09 -14.24
CA GLY A 221 -24.20 7.43 -14.58
C GLY A 221 -25.12 7.48 -15.80
N GLY A 222 -25.60 6.34 -16.31
CA GLY A 222 -26.49 6.23 -17.44
C GLY A 222 -25.81 6.23 -18.80
N GLY A 223 -24.52 5.92 -18.88
CA GLY A 223 -23.75 5.94 -20.10
C GLY A 223 -23.47 7.34 -20.63
N SER A 224 -23.43 8.32 -19.74
CA SER A 224 -23.23 9.74 -20.08
C SER A 224 -21.79 10.08 -20.44
N GLY A 225 -20.82 9.21 -20.15
CA GLY A 225 -19.39 9.46 -20.28
C GLY A 225 -18.87 10.46 -19.22
N LYS A 226 -19.57 10.62 -18.10
CA LYS A 226 -19.24 11.58 -17.07
C LYS A 226 -18.67 10.90 -15.85
N PHE A 227 -17.86 11.65 -15.12
CA PHE A 227 -17.32 11.27 -13.84
C PHE A 227 -18.44 10.86 -12.86
N THR A 228 -18.34 9.66 -12.32
CA THR A 228 -19.35 9.04 -11.44
C THR A 228 -18.67 8.46 -10.22
N PHE A 229 -19.11 8.85 -9.02
CA PHE A 229 -18.68 8.20 -7.79
C PHE A 229 -19.19 6.77 -7.74
N ILE A 230 -18.31 5.85 -7.39
CA ILE A 230 -18.60 4.42 -7.27
C ILE A 230 -18.06 3.88 -5.95
N ASN A 231 -18.40 2.66 -5.66
CA ASN A 231 -17.87 1.93 -4.53
C ASN A 231 -17.61 0.48 -4.94
N THR A 232 -17.00 -0.29 -4.05
CA THR A 232 -16.83 -1.73 -4.25
C THR A 232 -17.53 -2.52 -3.17
N PHE A 233 -17.80 -3.77 -3.46
CA PHE A 233 -18.44 -4.68 -2.55
C PHE A 233 -17.63 -5.97 -2.43
N GLN A 234 -17.12 -6.25 -1.24
CA GLN A 234 -16.43 -7.51 -0.94
C GLN A 234 -17.44 -8.57 -0.54
N ARG A 235 -17.41 -9.71 -1.21
CA ARG A 235 -18.42 -10.77 -1.03
C ARG A 235 -18.22 -11.63 0.21
N GLY A 236 -17.06 -11.64 0.82
CA GLY A 236 -16.76 -12.45 1.99
C GLY A 236 -15.36 -12.22 2.53
N GLU A 237 -15.09 -12.76 3.72
CA GLU A 237 -13.79 -12.62 4.38
C GLU A 237 -12.63 -13.25 3.61
N GLN A 238 -12.94 -14.24 2.78
CA GLN A 238 -11.94 -14.99 1.99
C GLN A 238 -11.95 -14.59 0.53
N GLU A 239 -12.62 -13.51 0.19
CA GLU A 239 -12.73 -13.03 -1.18
C GLU A 239 -11.98 -11.72 -1.35
N SER A 240 -10.86 -11.77 -2.05
CA SER A 240 -10.03 -10.60 -2.35
C SER A 240 -10.56 -9.77 -3.52
N CYS A 241 -11.52 -10.31 -4.29
CA CYS A 241 -12.12 -9.60 -5.40
C CYS A 241 -13.33 -8.80 -4.95
N PHE A 242 -13.41 -7.57 -5.38
CA PHE A 242 -14.49 -6.65 -5.10
C PHE A 242 -15.38 -6.48 -6.31
N GLU A 243 -16.68 -6.42 -6.08
CA GLU A 243 -17.65 -6.05 -7.11
C GLU A 243 -17.83 -4.54 -7.10
N THR A 244 -17.58 -3.90 -8.23
CA THR A 244 -17.85 -2.48 -8.39
C THR A 244 -19.35 -2.23 -8.45
N VAL A 245 -19.82 -1.28 -7.67
CA VAL A 245 -21.23 -0.96 -7.50
C VAL A 245 -21.47 0.54 -7.65
N PRO A 246 -22.67 0.98 -8.02
CA PRO A 246 -23.00 2.39 -7.99
C PRO A 246 -22.81 2.94 -6.58
N GLN A 247 -22.63 4.24 -6.48
CA GLN A 247 -22.45 4.94 -5.22
C GLN A 247 -23.53 4.57 -4.22
N GLY A 248 -23.12 3.99 -3.12
CA GLY A 248 -23.97 3.52 -2.07
C GLY A 248 -23.17 2.88 -0.96
N CYS A 249 -23.78 2.45 0.09
CA CYS A 249 -23.10 1.72 1.14
C CYS A 249 -22.93 0.26 0.73
N ILE A 250 -21.72 -0.25 0.86
CA ILE A 250 -21.39 -1.64 0.53
C ILE A 250 -22.30 -2.62 1.28
N GLU A 251 -22.50 -2.39 2.56
CA GLU A 251 -23.31 -3.23 3.43
C GLU A 251 -24.79 -3.21 3.09
N GLU A 252 -25.24 -2.13 2.47
CA GLU A 252 -26.65 -1.91 2.18
C GLU A 252 -27.13 -2.63 0.93
N LEU A 253 -26.25 -2.93 0.00
CA LEU A 253 -26.58 -3.61 -1.25
C LEU A 253 -27.34 -4.92 -1.02
N LYS A 254 -26.96 -5.69 -0.05
CA LYS A 254 -27.59 -6.96 0.30
C LYS A 254 -29.01 -6.86 0.76
N TYR A 255 -29.37 -5.72 1.31
CA TYR A 255 -30.70 -5.50 1.87
C TYR A 255 -31.64 -4.81 0.91
N GLY A 256 -31.23 -4.67 -0.33
CA GLY A 256 -32.00 -3.97 -1.32
C GLY A 256 -32.15 -2.47 -1.03
N MET A 257 -31.30 -1.93 -0.17
CA MET A 257 -31.20 -0.51 0.10
C MET A 257 -30.36 0.21 -0.95
N ALA A 258 -30.03 -0.50 -1.97
CA ALA A 258 -29.17 -0.04 -2.99
C ALA A 258 -29.82 1.08 -3.79
N VAL A 259 -29.05 1.84 -4.13
CA VAL A 259 -28.81 2.83 -5.09
C VAL A 259 -29.58 2.62 -6.37
N SER A 260 -30.08 3.68 -6.91
CA SER A 260 -30.56 3.67 -8.27
C SER A 260 -29.39 3.49 -9.23
N ASP A 261 -29.35 2.41 -9.96
CA ASP A 261 -28.55 2.28 -11.14
C ASP A 261 -29.38 2.70 -12.35
N PRO A 262 -29.16 3.86 -12.93
CA PRO A 262 -29.94 4.35 -14.06
C PRO A 262 -29.74 3.49 -15.31
N HIS A 263 -28.60 2.80 -15.45
CA HIS A 263 -28.32 1.92 -16.58
C HIS A 263 -29.18 0.65 -16.53
N TYR A 264 -29.23 0.00 -15.39
CA TYR A 264 -30.02 -1.23 -15.22
C TYR A 264 -31.46 -0.95 -14.79
N LYS A 265 -31.82 0.31 -14.58
CA LYS A 265 -33.16 0.72 -14.12
C LYS A 265 -33.57 -0.09 -12.90
N MET A 266 -32.71 -0.14 -11.92
CA MET A 266 -32.97 -0.84 -10.66
C MET A 266 -34.28 -0.34 -10.07
N THR A 267 -35.34 -1.04 -10.32
CA THR A 267 -36.68 -0.74 -9.83
C THR A 267 -37.18 -1.92 -9.04
N GLY A 268 -37.80 -1.68 -7.94
CA GLY A 268 -38.47 -2.75 -7.20
C GLY A 268 -37.69 -3.40 -6.05
N ILE A 269 -36.46 -3.03 -5.83
CA ILE A 269 -35.76 -3.42 -4.60
C ILE A 269 -36.54 -2.87 -3.42
N LYS A 270 -36.81 -3.71 -2.44
CA LYS A 270 -37.39 -3.27 -1.17
C LYS A 270 -36.37 -2.41 -0.45
N ALA A 271 -36.56 -1.12 -0.48
CA ALA A 271 -35.73 -0.21 0.27
C ALA A 271 -35.97 -0.40 1.77
N VAL A 272 -34.91 -0.76 2.48
CA VAL A 272 -34.91 -0.81 3.95
C VAL A 272 -34.08 0.34 4.47
N VAL A 273 -34.73 1.29 5.10
CA VAL A 273 -34.06 2.44 5.70
C VAL A 273 -34.60 2.60 7.12
N ASN A 274 -33.72 2.56 8.10
CA ASN A 274 -34.08 2.62 9.52
C ASN A 274 -35.14 1.61 9.93
N GLY A 275 -35.07 0.39 9.41
CA GLY A 275 -36.04 -0.67 9.71
C GLY A 275 -37.40 -0.52 9.00
N TRP A 276 -37.51 0.46 8.11
CA TRP A 276 -38.72 0.69 7.34
C TRP A 276 -38.53 0.18 5.90
N GLN A 277 -39.51 -0.54 5.40
CA GLN A 277 -39.49 -1.15 4.07
C GLN A 277 -40.62 -0.64 3.21
N LYS A 278 -40.35 -0.32 1.97
CA LYS A 278 -41.38 -0.02 0.99
C LYS A 278 -41.11 -0.79 -0.31
N GLU A 279 -42.05 -1.64 -0.68
CA GLU A 279 -42.00 -2.45 -1.87
C GLU A 279 -42.14 -1.59 -3.13
N GLY A 280 -41.35 -1.90 -4.15
CA GLY A 280 -41.47 -1.25 -5.43
C GLY A 280 -40.85 0.17 -5.49
N GLN A 281 -40.12 0.61 -4.49
CA GLN A 281 -39.43 1.89 -4.48
C GLN A 281 -37.99 1.75 -4.00
N ILE A 282 -37.12 2.48 -4.63
CA ILE A 282 -35.71 2.58 -4.28
C ILE A 282 -35.53 3.87 -3.47
N ALA A 283 -34.93 3.75 -2.31
CA ALA A 283 -34.47 4.92 -1.58
C ALA A 283 -33.08 5.28 -2.12
N PRO A 284 -32.88 6.41 -2.77
CA PRO A 284 -31.55 6.85 -3.15
C PRO A 284 -30.72 7.02 -1.89
N GLN A 285 -29.64 6.27 -1.81
CA GLN A 285 -28.71 6.29 -0.70
C GLN A 285 -27.34 6.55 -1.25
N TYR A 286 -26.59 7.34 -0.53
CA TYR A 286 -25.25 7.76 -0.94
C TYR A 286 -24.29 7.50 0.19
N SER A 287 -23.20 6.84 -0.12
CA SER A 287 -22.12 6.55 0.80
C SER A 287 -20.80 6.92 0.20
N PHE A 288 -20.05 7.73 0.92
CA PHE A 288 -18.69 8.10 0.59
C PHE A 288 -17.76 7.52 1.64
N THR A 289 -16.60 7.09 1.20
CA THR A 289 -15.60 6.48 2.06
C THR A 289 -14.27 7.15 1.77
N ASN A 290 -13.56 7.64 2.77
CA ASN A 290 -12.19 8.09 2.60
C ASN A 290 -11.20 6.96 2.87
N ALA A 291 -9.97 7.17 2.40
CA ALA A 291 -8.80 6.34 2.73
C ALA A 291 -7.72 7.30 3.28
N PRO A 292 -7.53 7.38 4.60
CA PRO A 292 -6.77 8.47 5.23
C PRO A 292 -5.29 8.53 4.81
N ASP A 293 -4.72 7.45 4.33
CA ASP A 293 -3.36 7.47 3.77
C ASP A 293 -3.24 8.38 2.54
N ALA A 294 -4.32 8.52 1.77
CA ALA A 294 -4.37 9.41 0.62
C ALA A 294 -4.47 10.89 1.05
N GLU A 295 -5.35 11.21 1.99
CA GLU A 295 -5.43 12.55 2.56
C GLU A 295 -4.11 12.95 3.21
N ASP A 296 -3.54 12.07 4.01
CA ASP A 296 -2.27 12.31 4.70
C ASP A 296 -1.11 12.49 3.69
N ARG A 297 -1.10 11.77 2.57
CA ARG A 297 -0.12 11.97 1.49
C ARG A 297 -0.29 13.33 0.82
N ALA A 298 -1.52 13.78 0.61
CA ALA A 298 -1.77 15.11 0.08
C ALA A 298 -1.31 16.22 1.05
N ILE A 299 -1.52 16.04 2.35
CA ILE A 299 -1.00 16.93 3.39
C ILE A 299 0.53 16.92 3.41
N GLN A 300 1.14 15.75 3.33
CA GLN A 300 2.60 15.57 3.21
C GLN A 300 3.15 16.32 1.99
N ALA A 301 2.48 16.27 0.85
CA ALA A 301 2.89 16.97 -0.35
C ALA A 301 2.99 18.50 -0.16
N ILE A 302 2.04 19.10 0.55
CA ILE A 302 2.08 20.54 0.85
C ILE A 302 3.18 20.86 1.86
N TYR A 303 3.38 20.00 2.87
CA TYR A 303 4.46 20.17 3.83
C TYR A 303 5.84 20.04 3.14
N PHE A 304 6.02 19.03 2.29
CA PHE A 304 7.21 18.86 1.47
C PHE A 304 7.51 20.13 0.63
N ALA A 305 6.51 20.65 -0.08
CA ALA A 305 6.68 21.86 -0.88
C ALA A 305 7.11 23.07 -0.03
N SER A 306 6.46 23.28 1.11
CA SER A 306 6.78 24.35 2.06
C SER A 306 8.18 24.21 2.64
N MET A 307 8.58 23.00 3.07
CA MET A 307 9.90 22.72 3.63
C MET A 307 11.03 22.92 2.61
N ASN A 308 10.72 22.83 1.33
CA ASN A 308 11.66 23.09 0.24
C ASN A 308 11.61 24.52 -0.30
N GLY A 309 10.83 25.39 0.32
CA GLY A 309 10.84 26.84 0.11
C GLY A 309 9.78 27.39 -0.84
N LEU A 310 8.85 26.53 -1.31
CA LEU A 310 7.72 27.00 -2.11
C LEU A 310 6.70 27.77 -1.25
N ASP A 311 6.16 28.84 -1.79
CA ASP A 311 5.00 29.52 -1.21
C ASP A 311 3.72 28.73 -1.58
N CYS A 312 3.24 27.93 -0.65
CA CYS A 312 2.01 27.14 -0.84
C CYS A 312 0.72 27.96 -0.75
N GLY A 313 0.77 29.23 -0.31
CA GLY A 313 -0.37 30.13 -0.28
C GLY A 313 -1.59 29.52 0.43
N GLU A 314 -2.71 29.48 -0.28
CA GLU A 314 -3.98 28.93 0.25
C GLU A 314 -3.96 27.40 0.44
N LEU A 315 -3.06 26.69 -0.25
CA LEU A 315 -2.99 25.23 -0.16
C LEU A 315 -2.64 24.74 1.24
N SER A 316 -1.82 25.47 1.99
CA SER A 316 -1.56 25.16 3.40
C SER A 316 -2.83 25.18 4.25
N GLY A 317 -3.75 26.09 3.94
CA GLY A 317 -5.06 26.19 4.59
C GLY A 317 -6.00 25.05 4.20
N LEU A 318 -5.95 24.60 2.95
CA LEU A 318 -6.76 23.49 2.44
C LEU A 318 -6.25 22.16 2.97
N ALA A 319 -4.92 21.95 3.00
CA ALA A 319 -4.30 20.78 3.61
C ALA A 319 -4.62 20.69 5.12
N ALA A 320 -4.51 21.82 5.83
CA ALA A 320 -4.90 21.89 7.24
C ALA A 320 -6.40 21.60 7.46
N LYS A 321 -7.26 22.07 6.56
CA LYS A 321 -8.69 21.75 6.59
C LYS A 321 -8.96 20.25 6.38
N MET A 322 -8.24 19.65 5.43
CA MET A 322 -8.31 18.19 5.18
C MET A 322 -7.88 17.41 6.43
N GLY A 323 -6.74 17.77 7.01
CA GLY A 323 -6.25 17.17 8.25
C GLY A 323 -7.21 17.35 9.43
N ASP A 324 -7.81 18.53 9.57
CA ASP A 324 -8.80 18.80 10.61
C ASP A 324 -10.00 17.86 10.50
N GLN A 325 -10.42 17.52 9.29
CA GLN A 325 -11.48 16.55 9.03
C GLN A 325 -11.03 15.10 9.22
N CYS A 326 -9.78 14.74 8.85
CA CYS A 326 -9.23 13.37 9.03
C CYS A 326 -9.24 12.91 10.48
N ARG A 327 -9.44 13.80 11.44
CA ARG A 327 -9.65 13.40 12.83
C ARG A 327 -10.85 12.46 13.02
N ASN A 328 -11.77 12.38 12.05
CA ASN A 328 -12.82 11.36 12.04
C ASN A 328 -12.26 9.94 12.10
N ASP A 329 -11.11 9.71 11.48
CA ASP A 329 -10.45 8.40 11.44
C ASP A 329 -9.78 8.01 12.77
N MET A 330 -9.73 8.93 13.73
CA MET A 330 -9.14 8.70 15.06
C MET A 330 -10.13 8.08 16.06
N PHE A 331 -11.34 7.74 15.65
CA PHE A 331 -12.40 7.26 16.54
C PHE A 331 -12.77 5.81 16.27
N ASP A 332 -13.21 5.14 17.33
CA ASP A 332 -13.80 3.81 17.21
C ASP A 332 -14.99 3.80 16.25
N LYS A 333 -15.14 2.72 15.51
CA LYS A 333 -16.14 2.50 14.46
C LYS A 333 -17.56 2.96 14.86
N TYR A 334 -17.97 2.66 16.09
CA TYR A 334 -19.29 2.98 16.61
C TYR A 334 -19.25 3.89 17.84
N TYR A 335 -18.16 4.61 17.99
CA TYR A 335 -17.94 5.52 19.12
C TYR A 335 -18.02 4.83 20.49
N LYS A 336 -17.62 3.57 20.57
CA LYS A 336 -17.50 2.85 21.85
C LYS A 336 -16.16 3.20 22.50
N ALA A 337 -16.17 3.21 23.82
CA ALA A 337 -14.94 3.50 24.55
C ALA A 337 -13.78 2.56 24.16
N ILE A 338 -12.57 3.10 24.06
CA ILE A 338 -11.39 2.30 23.78
C ILE A 338 -11.17 1.30 24.92
N GLY A 339 -10.84 0.06 24.55
CA GLY A 339 -10.82 -1.08 25.46
C GLY A 339 -12.18 -1.75 25.67
N CYS A 340 -13.19 -1.38 24.87
CA CYS A 340 -14.50 -2.01 24.92
C CYS A 340 -14.44 -3.49 24.56
N GLN A 341 -15.10 -4.33 25.35
CA GLN A 341 -15.11 -5.78 25.20
C GLN A 341 -16.54 -6.35 25.19
N SER A 342 -17.48 -5.61 24.62
CA SER A 342 -18.86 -6.04 24.45
C SER A 342 -19.51 -5.33 23.27
N ILE A 343 -20.15 -6.10 22.40
CA ILE A 343 -20.95 -5.54 21.30
C ILE A 343 -22.16 -4.74 21.81
N ASP A 344 -22.66 -5.09 23.00
CA ASP A 344 -23.81 -4.41 23.63
C ASP A 344 -23.44 -3.12 24.35
N ALA A 345 -22.13 -2.77 24.44
CA ALA A 345 -21.73 -1.52 25.04
C ALA A 345 -22.28 -0.34 24.24
N LYS A 346 -22.79 0.66 24.96
CA LYS A 346 -23.32 1.87 24.32
C LYS A 346 -22.19 2.74 23.82
N SER A 347 -22.50 3.54 22.80
CA SER A 347 -21.66 4.65 22.39
C SER A 347 -21.52 5.67 23.52
N ASP A 348 -20.33 6.21 23.67
CA ASP A 348 -19.98 7.14 24.75
C ASP A 348 -20.27 8.62 24.37
N GLU A 349 -20.37 8.91 23.07
CA GLU A 349 -20.42 10.28 22.56
C GLU A 349 -21.82 10.87 22.46
N ALA A 350 -22.87 10.11 22.68
CA ALA A 350 -24.24 10.62 22.56
C ALA A 350 -24.50 11.89 23.39
N THR A 351 -23.71 12.11 24.44
CA THR A 351 -23.83 13.25 25.35
C THR A 351 -22.51 13.90 25.75
N ALA A 352 -21.38 13.40 25.27
CA ALA A 352 -20.07 13.86 25.67
C ALA A 352 -19.68 15.16 24.95
N SER A 353 -18.89 16.00 25.61
CA SER A 353 -18.11 17.05 24.96
C SER A 353 -16.82 16.44 24.40
N HIS A 354 -16.20 17.08 23.40
CA HIS A 354 -14.97 16.59 22.75
C HIS A 354 -13.87 16.27 23.80
N SER A 355 -13.68 17.13 24.76
CA SER A 355 -12.65 16.96 25.81
C SER A 355 -12.82 15.73 26.73
N SER A 356 -13.94 15.04 26.67
CA SER A 356 -14.25 13.88 27.52
C SER A 356 -14.49 12.58 26.75
N ILE A 357 -14.17 12.58 25.45
CA ILE A 357 -14.45 11.46 24.56
C ILE A 357 -13.50 10.29 24.84
N LYS A 358 -14.05 9.12 25.06
CA LYS A 358 -13.29 7.89 25.35
C LYS A 358 -13.14 6.96 24.16
N SER A 359 -13.83 7.26 23.06
CA SER A 359 -13.76 6.46 21.84
C SER A 359 -12.64 6.87 20.89
N GLN A 360 -11.86 7.89 21.26
CA GLN A 360 -10.77 8.40 20.44
C GLN A 360 -9.48 7.62 20.72
N HIS A 361 -8.98 6.90 19.72
CA HIS A 361 -7.73 6.14 19.80
C HIS A 361 -6.51 6.89 19.25
N PHE A 362 -6.72 8.01 18.53
CA PHE A 362 -5.69 8.89 17.99
C PHE A 362 -4.77 8.29 16.92
N LEU A 363 -4.99 7.08 16.48
CA LEU A 363 -4.35 6.51 15.30
C LEU A 363 -5.27 6.74 14.09
N MET A 364 -4.70 6.74 12.88
CA MET A 364 -5.50 6.70 11.67
C MET A 364 -6.07 5.29 11.51
N ALA A 365 -7.39 5.19 11.44
CA ALA A 365 -8.08 3.94 11.11
C ALA A 365 -8.04 3.70 9.59
N TRP A 366 -8.53 2.55 9.15
CA TRP A 366 -8.51 2.23 7.72
C TRP A 366 -9.41 3.16 6.89
N TYR A 367 -10.56 3.51 7.41
CA TYR A 367 -11.49 4.39 6.70
C TYR A 367 -12.53 5.04 7.63
N THR A 368 -13.15 6.12 7.15
CA THR A 368 -14.45 6.60 7.63
C THR A 368 -15.43 6.65 6.46
N ALA A 369 -16.60 6.03 6.63
CA ALA A 369 -17.68 6.10 5.65
C ALA A 369 -18.81 7.02 6.17
N TRP A 370 -19.38 7.81 5.27
CA TRP A 370 -20.51 8.67 5.58
C TRP A 370 -21.50 8.73 4.42
N GLY A 371 -22.76 9.01 4.69
CA GLY A 371 -23.78 9.07 3.67
C GLY A 371 -25.16 9.28 4.23
N GLY A 372 -26.16 8.89 3.47
CA GLY A 372 -27.54 9.01 3.87
C GLY A 372 -28.53 8.88 2.72
N SER A 373 -29.77 9.25 2.98
CA SER A 373 -30.84 9.29 2.01
C SER A 373 -31.64 10.59 2.13
N THR A 374 -31.96 11.19 0.99
CA THR A 374 -32.72 12.45 0.90
C THR A 374 -34.03 12.29 0.15
N PHE A 375 -34.53 11.08 0.03
CA PHE A 375 -35.66 10.79 -0.83
C PHE A 375 -36.99 11.28 -0.26
N PRO A 376 -37.71 12.20 -0.92
CA PRO A 376 -38.89 12.85 -0.38
C PRO A 376 -40.05 11.91 -0.03
N TRP A 377 -40.19 10.74 -0.70
CA TRP A 377 -41.24 9.79 -0.40
C TRP A 377 -41.16 9.19 1.02
N TYR A 378 -39.98 9.32 1.60
CA TYR A 378 -39.77 8.92 2.99
C TYR A 378 -40.67 9.67 3.96
N ALA A 379 -40.91 10.94 3.71
CA ALA A 379 -41.78 11.80 4.51
C ALA A 379 -43.22 11.24 4.58
N GLU A 380 -43.75 10.80 3.47
CA GLU A 380 -45.13 10.30 3.38
C GLU A 380 -45.33 8.97 4.10
N ASN A 381 -44.26 8.20 4.26
CA ASN A 381 -44.32 6.83 4.72
C ASN A 381 -43.63 6.61 6.06
N ASN A 382 -43.03 7.64 6.62
CA ASN A 382 -42.42 7.62 7.94
C ASN A 382 -43.25 8.44 8.93
N PRO A 383 -44.03 7.77 9.80
CA PRO A 383 -44.91 8.47 10.76
C PRO A 383 -44.18 9.38 11.74
N SER A 384 -42.88 9.20 11.91
CA SER A 384 -42.04 10.05 12.78
C SER A 384 -41.65 11.36 12.19
N GLY A 385 -41.91 11.60 10.88
CA GLY A 385 -41.60 12.84 10.19
C GLY A 385 -40.13 13.05 9.88
N ASN A 386 -39.26 12.05 10.07
CA ASN A 386 -37.85 12.05 9.67
C ASN A 386 -37.75 11.42 8.30
N TYR A 387 -37.58 12.22 7.27
CA TYR A 387 -37.43 11.75 5.90
C TYR A 387 -35.99 11.81 5.39
N ASP A 388 -35.15 12.50 6.11
CA ASP A 388 -33.71 12.50 5.85
C ASP A 388 -33.02 11.69 6.94
N TRP A 389 -32.14 10.83 6.55
CA TRP A 389 -31.25 10.17 7.48
C TRP A 389 -29.81 10.29 6.98
N ALA A 390 -28.91 10.34 7.90
CA ALA A 390 -27.50 10.37 7.62
C ALA A 390 -26.77 9.42 8.56
N PHE A 391 -25.68 8.88 8.11
CA PHE A 391 -24.82 8.01 8.90
C PHE A 391 -23.37 8.43 8.75
N GLN A 392 -22.59 8.10 9.76
CA GLN A 392 -21.15 8.03 9.69
C GLN A 392 -20.71 6.82 10.50
N ILE A 393 -19.82 6.01 9.92
CA ILE A 393 -19.18 4.89 10.58
C ILE A 393 -17.68 4.95 10.26
N GLY A 394 -16.85 4.54 11.23
CA GLY A 394 -15.42 4.39 11.02
C GLY A 394 -15.02 2.93 11.00
N CYS A 395 -13.73 2.70 10.93
CA CYS A 395 -13.10 1.42 11.16
C CYS A 395 -12.43 1.40 12.53
N SER A 396 -12.54 0.30 13.26
CA SER A 396 -11.87 0.16 14.57
C SER A 396 -10.47 -0.44 14.45
N HIS A 397 -9.99 -0.67 13.25
CA HIS A 397 -8.68 -1.24 12.98
C HIS A 397 -7.70 -0.16 12.56
N SER A 398 -6.51 -0.19 13.13
CA SER A 398 -5.39 0.68 12.76
C SER A 398 -4.19 -0.18 12.36
N HIS A 399 -3.61 0.13 11.22
CA HIS A 399 -2.44 -0.50 10.63
C HIS A 399 -1.32 0.52 10.50
N GLN A 400 -0.05 0.11 10.58
CA GLN A 400 1.06 1.06 10.45
C GLN A 400 1.09 1.72 9.05
N PHE A 401 0.63 1.02 8.02
CA PHE A 401 0.56 1.55 6.66
C PHE A 401 -0.31 2.81 6.54
N TYR A 402 -1.42 2.87 7.28
CA TYR A 402 -2.33 4.02 7.27
C TYR A 402 -1.88 5.19 8.15
N GLN A 403 -0.80 5.01 8.93
CA GLN A 403 -0.23 6.11 9.71
C GLN A 403 0.67 6.97 8.83
N ASN A 404 0.59 8.28 8.99
CA ASN A 404 1.54 9.21 8.39
C ASN A 404 2.07 10.18 9.46
N PRO A 405 3.13 9.76 10.19
CA PRO A 405 3.70 10.61 11.22
C PRO A 405 4.20 11.96 10.70
N LEU A 406 4.60 12.05 9.42
CA LEU A 406 5.04 13.31 8.83
C LEU A 406 3.88 14.30 8.66
N ALA A 407 2.73 13.85 8.15
CA ALA A 407 1.52 14.68 8.08
C ALA A 407 1.05 15.11 9.47
N ALA A 408 1.00 14.16 10.42
CA ALA A 408 0.64 14.46 11.80
C ALA A 408 1.61 15.43 12.45
N TYR A 409 2.92 15.33 12.22
CA TYR A 409 3.94 16.28 12.70
C TYR A 409 3.72 17.67 12.13
N ALA A 410 3.45 17.79 10.83
CA ALA A 410 3.18 19.06 10.18
C ALA A 410 1.94 19.73 10.79
N LEU A 411 0.84 18.99 10.94
CA LEU A 411 -0.40 19.51 11.53
C LEU A 411 -0.26 19.87 13.01
N ALA A 412 0.55 19.13 13.77
CA ALA A 412 0.74 19.36 15.19
C ALA A 412 1.70 20.50 15.50
N TYR A 413 2.81 20.62 14.74
CA TYR A 413 3.96 21.43 15.17
C TYR A 413 4.43 22.45 14.15
N ASP A 414 4.15 22.29 12.86
CA ASP A 414 4.55 23.30 11.86
C ASP A 414 3.81 24.63 12.11
N PRO A 415 4.54 25.77 12.18
CA PRO A 415 3.89 27.03 12.54
C PRO A 415 2.89 27.57 11.52
N VAL A 416 2.92 27.09 10.26
CA VAL A 416 1.96 27.46 9.22
C VAL A 416 0.75 26.54 9.28
N MET A 417 0.96 25.24 9.17
CA MET A 417 -0.12 24.26 9.07
C MET A 417 -0.90 24.11 10.38
N SER A 418 -0.22 24.09 11.53
CA SER A 418 -0.91 23.99 12.83
C SER A 418 -1.84 25.18 13.10
N LYS A 419 -1.43 26.38 12.67
CA LYS A 419 -2.28 27.58 12.80
C LYS A 419 -3.38 27.69 11.76
N ALA A 420 -3.26 26.96 10.67
CA ALA A 420 -4.25 26.95 9.61
C ALA A 420 -5.44 26.04 9.92
N MET A 421 -5.27 25.02 10.77
CA MET A 421 -6.39 24.28 11.36
C MET A 421 -7.22 25.21 12.24
N LYS A 422 -8.53 25.16 12.08
CA LYS A 422 -9.45 26.14 12.70
C LYS A 422 -10.30 25.56 13.84
N ALA A 423 -10.48 24.24 13.88
CA ALA A 423 -11.21 23.61 14.97
C ALA A 423 -10.38 23.67 16.27
N SER A 424 -11.04 23.87 17.41
CA SER A 424 -10.40 24.25 18.66
C SER A 424 -9.41 23.21 19.20
N ASP A 425 -9.73 21.91 19.04
CA ASP A 425 -8.97 20.82 19.62
C ASP A 425 -8.06 20.12 18.59
N ALA A 426 -8.08 20.59 17.32
CA ALA A 426 -7.42 19.90 16.22
C ALA A 426 -5.90 19.72 16.43
N VAL A 427 -5.22 20.78 16.88
CA VAL A 427 -3.77 20.73 17.12
C VAL A 427 -3.42 19.77 18.26
N ASP A 428 -4.21 19.74 19.33
CA ASP A 428 -3.95 18.87 20.46
C ASP A 428 -4.27 17.40 20.11
N ASP A 429 -5.29 17.13 19.32
CA ASP A 429 -5.57 15.82 18.76
C ASP A 429 -4.38 15.32 17.93
N TYR A 430 -3.83 16.17 17.05
CA TYR A 430 -2.68 15.78 16.23
C TYR A 430 -1.38 15.63 17.02
N LYS A 431 -1.16 16.34 18.11
CA LYS A 431 -0.02 16.08 19.01
C LYS A 431 -0.10 14.69 19.63
N GLU A 432 -1.26 14.33 20.16
CA GLU A 432 -1.46 13.00 20.72
C GLU A 432 -1.42 11.92 19.61
N SER A 433 -2.01 12.20 18.43
CA SER A 433 -1.93 11.31 17.29
C SER A 433 -0.49 11.07 16.84
N PHE A 434 0.28 12.12 16.64
CA PHE A 434 1.69 12.02 16.27
C PHE A 434 2.48 11.17 17.27
N LYS A 435 2.28 11.43 18.55
CA LYS A 435 2.92 10.64 19.61
C LYS A 435 2.56 9.16 19.49
N ARG A 436 1.28 8.86 19.39
CA ARG A 436 0.84 7.45 19.30
C ARG A 436 1.29 6.80 18.01
N GLN A 437 1.34 7.51 16.91
CA GLN A 437 1.84 6.97 15.66
C GLN A 437 3.32 6.56 15.76
N ILE A 438 4.19 7.42 16.29
CA ILE A 438 5.61 7.07 16.53
C ILE A 438 5.73 5.88 17.49
N GLU A 439 5.00 5.91 18.62
CA GLU A 439 5.01 4.81 19.58
C GLU A 439 4.43 3.50 18.99
N PHE A 440 3.52 3.61 18.02
CA PHE A 440 2.94 2.47 17.32
C PHE A 440 3.98 1.74 16.47
N TYR A 441 4.80 2.47 15.73
CA TYR A 441 5.93 1.85 15.01
C TYR A 441 6.94 1.22 15.98
N LEU A 442 7.28 1.88 17.09
CA LEU A 442 8.16 1.31 18.10
C LEU A 442 7.60 0.02 18.72
N TRP A 443 6.28 -0.02 18.88
CA TRP A 443 5.58 -1.20 19.39
C TRP A 443 5.54 -2.37 18.41
N LEU A 444 5.33 -2.09 17.10
CA LEU A 444 5.16 -3.11 16.06
C LEU A 444 6.47 -3.61 15.47
N GLN A 445 7.60 -2.94 15.73
CA GLN A 445 8.86 -3.34 15.13
C GLN A 445 9.33 -4.68 15.65
N SER A 446 9.47 -5.65 14.75
CA SER A 446 9.96 -6.99 15.03
C SER A 446 11.44 -6.99 15.43
N LYS A 447 11.92 -8.12 15.95
CA LYS A 447 13.32 -8.31 16.31
C LYS A 447 14.27 -8.01 15.16
N ASN A 448 13.91 -8.41 13.96
CA ASN A 448 14.75 -8.27 12.78
C ASN A 448 14.48 -7.02 11.93
N GLY A 449 13.54 -6.15 12.29
CA GLY A 449 13.41 -4.81 11.69
C GLY A 449 12.04 -4.45 11.12
N PRO A 450 11.38 -5.30 10.32
CA PRO A 450 10.05 -5.01 9.77
C PRO A 450 8.96 -4.84 10.84
N PHE A 451 7.87 -4.17 10.44
CA PHE A 451 6.73 -3.86 11.32
C PHE A 451 5.60 -4.87 11.15
N ALA A 452 5.03 -5.34 12.24
CA ALA A 452 4.05 -6.42 12.28
C ALA A 452 2.63 -5.95 12.59
N GLY A 453 1.73 -6.08 11.65
CA GLY A 453 0.29 -5.97 11.90
C GLY A 453 -0.20 -4.60 12.36
N GLY A 454 -1.10 -4.63 13.32
CA GLY A 454 -1.73 -3.43 13.86
C GLY A 454 -2.52 -3.68 15.14
N CYS A 455 -3.51 -2.85 15.41
CA CYS A 455 -4.39 -3.02 16.57
C CYS A 455 -5.85 -2.72 16.23
N THR A 456 -6.74 -3.18 17.08
CA THR A 456 -8.18 -2.94 16.94
C THR A 456 -8.85 -2.74 18.28
N ASN A 457 -9.85 -1.87 18.33
CA ASN A 457 -10.78 -1.80 19.45
C ASN A 457 -11.91 -2.85 19.33
N SER A 458 -12.16 -3.35 18.12
CA SER A 458 -13.22 -4.32 17.82
C SER A 458 -12.66 -5.70 17.55
N LYS A 459 -12.14 -6.38 18.58
CA LYS A 459 -11.61 -7.75 18.43
C LYS A 459 -12.65 -8.66 17.79
N GLY A 460 -12.24 -9.37 16.73
CA GLY A 460 -13.09 -10.26 15.94
C GLY A 460 -14.25 -9.56 15.23
N GLY A 461 -14.14 -8.25 14.99
CA GLY A 461 -15.19 -7.42 14.40
C GLY A 461 -16.38 -7.15 15.30
N GLN A 462 -16.44 -7.75 16.49
CA GLN A 462 -17.60 -7.78 17.38
C GLN A 462 -17.31 -7.39 18.83
N TYR A 463 -16.23 -6.67 19.09
CA TYR A 463 -15.80 -6.25 20.45
C TYR A 463 -15.73 -7.44 21.44
N GLN A 464 -15.17 -8.56 20.98
CA GLN A 464 -14.98 -9.74 21.80
C GLN A 464 -14.05 -9.44 22.99
N LYS A 465 -14.18 -10.22 24.03
CA LYS A 465 -13.32 -10.15 25.20
C LYS A 465 -11.86 -10.42 24.82
N TYR A 466 -10.98 -9.66 25.41
CA TYR A 466 -9.54 -9.89 25.28
C TYR A 466 -9.14 -11.12 26.11
N ASP A 467 -8.24 -11.91 25.55
CA ASP A 467 -7.57 -12.98 26.27
C ASP A 467 -6.37 -12.42 27.03
N SER A 468 -5.97 -13.07 28.11
CA SER A 468 -4.82 -12.64 28.90
C SER A 468 -3.49 -12.65 28.14
N SER A 469 -3.46 -13.29 26.99
CA SER A 469 -2.32 -13.36 26.07
C SER A 469 -2.38 -12.35 24.94
N ASP A 470 -3.43 -11.54 24.84
CA ASP A 470 -3.54 -10.51 23.82
C ASP A 470 -2.66 -9.32 24.16
N PRO A 471 -1.71 -8.94 23.31
CA PRO A 471 -0.96 -7.72 23.49
C PRO A 471 -1.84 -6.50 23.28
N LEU A 472 -1.62 -5.46 24.07
CA LEU A 472 -2.41 -4.24 23.98
C LEU A 472 -1.52 -3.04 23.64
N PHE A 473 -2.05 -2.15 22.81
CA PHE A 473 -1.54 -0.83 22.55
C PHE A 473 -2.59 0.21 22.93
N TYR A 474 -2.33 0.98 23.98
CA TYR A 474 -3.31 1.95 24.49
C TYR A 474 -4.74 1.36 24.61
N ASP A 475 -4.82 0.19 25.22
CA ASP A 475 -6.05 -0.59 25.44
C ASP A 475 -6.71 -1.19 24.17
N MET A 476 -6.14 -1.03 23.00
CA MET A 476 -6.55 -1.74 21.79
C MET A 476 -5.78 -3.05 21.61
N CYS A 477 -6.45 -4.07 21.11
CA CYS A 477 -5.92 -5.41 20.95
C CYS A 477 -5.08 -5.53 19.67
N TYR A 478 -3.91 -6.20 19.75
CA TYR A 478 -3.12 -6.55 18.56
C TYR A 478 -3.94 -7.39 17.57
N VAL A 479 -3.78 -7.10 16.31
CA VAL A 479 -4.31 -7.88 15.19
C VAL A 479 -3.25 -8.02 14.11
N GLU A 480 -3.08 -9.24 13.60
CA GLU A 480 -2.04 -9.54 12.62
C GLU A 480 -2.36 -8.94 11.24
N HIS A 481 -3.63 -9.04 10.83
CA HIS A 481 -4.12 -8.50 9.58
C HIS A 481 -5.27 -7.53 9.84
N PRO A 482 -4.98 -6.26 10.14
CA PRO A 482 -6.01 -5.30 10.54
C PRO A 482 -6.85 -4.78 9.38
N VAL A 483 -6.41 -4.95 8.13
CA VAL A 483 -7.07 -4.40 6.94
C VAL A 483 -7.71 -5.51 6.12
N TYR A 484 -6.93 -6.52 5.75
CA TYR A 484 -7.38 -7.64 4.93
C TYR A 484 -7.20 -8.94 5.70
N ALA A 485 -8.12 -9.87 5.49
CA ALA A 485 -7.96 -11.25 5.92
C ALA A 485 -7.49 -12.15 4.77
N ASP A 486 -7.85 -11.77 3.54
CA ASP A 486 -7.49 -12.48 2.32
C ASP A 486 -7.21 -11.48 1.17
N PRO A 487 -5.96 -11.31 0.73
CA PRO A 487 -4.75 -11.79 1.41
C PRO A 487 -4.50 -11.07 2.74
N GLY A 488 -3.81 -11.72 3.64
CA GLY A 488 -3.45 -11.10 4.92
C GLY A 488 -2.58 -9.86 4.71
N SER A 489 -3.04 -8.71 5.17
CA SER A 489 -2.38 -7.41 4.94
C SER A 489 -0.93 -7.34 5.42
N ASN A 490 -0.55 -8.19 6.38
CA ASN A 490 0.79 -8.22 6.94
C ASN A 490 1.80 -9.06 6.14
N HIS A 491 1.36 -9.70 5.07
CA HIS A 491 2.23 -10.53 4.23
C HIS A 491 2.91 -9.77 3.10
N TRP A 492 2.37 -8.62 2.69
CA TRP A 492 2.85 -7.90 1.52
C TRP A 492 3.85 -6.79 1.87
N ILE A 493 4.94 -6.74 1.10
CA ILE A 493 6.04 -5.79 1.32
C ILE A 493 5.65 -4.31 1.16
N GLY A 494 4.64 -4.00 0.36
CA GLY A 494 4.16 -2.64 0.17
C GLY A 494 3.81 -1.95 1.48
N ASN A 495 3.21 -2.68 2.42
CA ASN A 495 2.89 -2.17 3.74
C ASN A 495 4.13 -1.75 4.56
N GLN A 496 5.29 -2.28 4.24
CA GLN A 496 6.55 -1.89 4.89
C GLN A 496 7.12 -0.61 4.28
N VAL A 497 7.23 -0.57 2.95
CA VAL A 497 8.01 0.46 2.27
C VAL A 497 7.33 1.81 2.25
N TRP A 498 6.03 1.88 1.98
CA TRP A 498 5.32 3.16 1.95
C TRP A 498 5.23 3.83 3.32
N SER A 499 4.98 3.06 4.37
CA SER A 499 4.92 3.61 5.72
C SER A 499 6.28 4.13 6.20
N THR A 500 7.36 3.47 5.83
CA THR A 500 8.72 3.82 6.27
C THR A 500 9.27 5.03 5.54
N GLN A 501 8.85 5.28 4.30
CA GLN A 501 9.21 6.50 3.56
C GLN A 501 8.88 7.76 4.37
N ARG A 502 7.70 7.80 4.96
CA ARG A 502 7.21 8.93 5.77
C ARG A 502 8.05 9.16 7.02
N LEU A 503 8.54 8.09 7.64
CA LEU A 503 9.46 8.17 8.79
C LEU A 503 10.85 8.70 8.37
N ALA A 504 11.36 8.27 7.23
CA ALA A 504 12.68 8.69 6.74
C ALA A 504 12.69 10.15 6.33
N GLU A 505 11.63 10.63 5.66
CA GLU A 505 11.48 12.04 5.31
C GLU A 505 11.33 12.90 6.58
N LEU A 506 10.54 12.45 7.57
CA LEU A 506 10.45 13.12 8.86
C LEU A 506 11.81 13.18 9.57
N TYR A 507 12.55 12.08 9.58
CA TYR A 507 13.90 12.03 10.17
C TYR A 507 14.84 13.04 9.52
N TYR A 508 14.79 13.14 8.18
CA TYR A 508 15.55 14.14 7.44
C TYR A 508 15.20 15.56 7.89
N TYR A 509 13.92 15.92 8.01
CA TYR A 509 13.55 17.26 8.45
C TYR A 509 13.94 17.52 9.90
N VAL A 510 13.78 16.56 10.79
CA VAL A 510 14.21 16.68 12.20
C VAL A 510 15.73 16.94 12.28
N LYS A 511 16.52 16.21 11.51
CA LYS A 511 17.99 16.37 11.48
C LYS A 511 18.44 17.70 10.88
N LYS A 512 17.76 18.18 9.82
CA LYS A 512 18.19 19.37 9.08
C LYS A 512 17.57 20.67 9.58
N ASN A 513 16.35 20.62 10.06
CA ASN A 513 15.60 21.81 10.46
C ASN A 513 15.35 21.90 11.96
N GLY A 514 15.67 20.85 12.71
CA GLY A 514 15.47 20.73 14.14
C GLY A 514 14.11 20.16 14.54
N ASP A 515 14.04 19.63 15.75
CA ASP A 515 12.86 19.04 16.35
C ASP A 515 11.88 20.11 16.86
N LEU A 516 10.70 20.18 16.23
CA LEU A 516 9.63 21.11 16.62
C LEU A 516 8.84 20.64 17.85
N THR A 517 8.99 19.38 18.29
CA THR A 517 8.27 18.85 19.47
C THR A 517 8.79 19.42 20.79
N LYS A 518 9.93 20.13 20.77
CA LYS A 518 10.55 20.78 21.94
C LYS A 518 10.90 19.81 23.07
N GLY A 519 11.30 18.61 22.72
CA GLY A 519 11.79 17.60 23.68
C GLY A 519 10.71 16.70 24.25
N GLU A 520 9.58 16.58 23.57
CA GLU A 520 8.60 15.54 23.84
C GLU A 520 9.23 14.15 23.74
N LYS A 521 8.71 13.18 24.50
CA LYS A 521 9.25 11.82 24.54
C LYS A 521 8.27 10.80 23.96
N PHE A 522 8.83 9.87 23.20
CA PHE A 522 8.16 8.79 22.49
C PHE A 522 8.66 7.44 23.02
N GLY A 523 7.87 6.79 23.85
CA GLY A 523 8.37 5.63 24.57
C GLY A 523 9.62 5.90 25.44
N GLY A 524 9.82 7.15 25.85
CA GLY A 524 10.99 7.58 26.62
C GLY A 524 12.17 8.08 25.77
N LEU A 525 12.16 7.88 24.46
CA LEU A 525 13.16 8.37 23.50
C LEU A 525 12.83 9.81 23.08
N SER A 526 13.82 10.57 22.64
CA SER A 526 13.59 11.77 21.84
C SER A 526 13.03 11.38 20.46
N LEU A 527 12.47 12.31 19.71
CA LEU A 527 11.99 12.05 18.35
C LEU A 527 13.12 11.54 17.45
N GLU A 528 14.27 12.18 17.49
CA GLU A 528 15.44 11.77 16.71
C GLU A 528 15.88 10.34 17.05
N GLU A 529 16.01 10.02 18.37
CA GLU A 529 16.37 8.66 18.81
C GLU A 529 15.34 7.61 18.39
N ALA A 530 14.05 7.93 18.43
CA ALA A 530 12.99 7.01 18.03
C ALA A 530 13.06 6.71 16.52
N LEU A 531 13.16 7.75 15.69
CA LEU A 531 13.25 7.61 14.23
C LEU A 531 14.53 6.89 13.81
N GLU A 532 15.68 7.23 14.41
CA GLU A 532 16.95 6.56 14.15
C GLU A 532 16.88 5.06 14.51
N THR A 533 16.29 4.73 15.66
CA THR A 533 16.09 3.35 16.09
C THR A 533 15.26 2.54 15.09
N LEU A 534 14.13 3.09 14.65
CA LEU A 534 13.24 2.45 13.71
C LEU A 534 13.92 2.25 12.34
N LEU A 535 14.50 3.30 11.80
CA LEU A 535 15.07 3.30 10.46
C LEU A 535 16.34 2.46 10.34
N THR A 536 17.25 2.54 11.33
CA THR A 536 18.49 1.77 11.30
C THR A 536 18.25 0.27 11.23
N ARG A 537 17.29 -0.24 12.01
CA ARG A 537 16.95 -1.66 12.02
C ARG A 537 16.24 -2.11 10.74
N TRP A 538 15.32 -1.30 10.25
CA TRP A 538 14.55 -1.59 9.05
C TRP A 538 15.44 -1.53 7.80
N ILE A 539 16.26 -0.49 7.65
CA ILE A 539 17.19 -0.32 6.53
C ILE A 539 18.24 -1.43 6.54
N GLY A 540 18.78 -1.76 7.71
CA GLY A 540 19.74 -2.86 7.84
C GLY A 540 19.17 -4.18 7.30
N TRP A 541 17.91 -4.47 7.64
CA TRP A 541 17.24 -5.67 7.16
C TRP A 541 17.08 -5.68 5.62
N PHE A 542 16.74 -4.55 5.00
CA PHE A 542 16.64 -4.50 3.54
C PHE A 542 17.99 -4.60 2.85
N ILE A 543 19.05 -3.98 3.40
CA ILE A 543 20.41 -4.11 2.86
C ILE A 543 20.88 -5.57 2.90
N GLU A 544 20.56 -6.27 3.98
CA GLU A 544 20.96 -7.67 4.15
C GLU A 544 20.17 -8.64 3.26
N ASN A 545 18.95 -8.26 2.85
CA ASN A 545 18.01 -9.16 2.16
C ASN A 545 17.63 -8.70 0.74
N THR A 546 18.33 -7.74 0.15
CA THR A 546 18.17 -7.37 -1.26
C THR A 546 19.26 -8.02 -2.07
N GLU A 547 18.89 -8.71 -3.12
CA GLU A 547 19.80 -9.47 -3.98
C GLU A 547 19.86 -8.87 -5.39
N PHE A 548 21.01 -9.00 -6.05
CA PHE A 548 21.20 -8.62 -7.44
C PHE A 548 21.57 -9.86 -8.25
N ASP A 549 21.27 -9.85 -9.56
CA ASP A 549 21.43 -11.02 -10.43
C ASP A 549 20.74 -12.26 -9.88
N TYR A 550 19.54 -12.05 -9.35
CA TYR A 550 18.77 -13.07 -8.66
C TYR A 550 18.18 -14.08 -9.65
N VAL A 551 18.26 -15.35 -9.29
CA VAL A 551 17.60 -16.43 -10.04
C VAL A 551 16.61 -17.12 -9.13
N ASP A 552 15.34 -17.10 -9.50
CA ASP A 552 14.28 -17.70 -8.71
C ASP A 552 14.31 -19.24 -8.77
N LYS A 553 13.46 -19.88 -7.97
CA LYS A 553 13.33 -21.35 -7.91
C LYS A 553 12.93 -22.00 -9.25
N ASP A 554 12.35 -21.24 -10.16
CA ASP A 554 11.88 -21.70 -11.46
C ASP A 554 12.89 -21.39 -12.58
N GLY A 555 14.02 -20.77 -12.23
CA GLY A 555 15.13 -20.45 -13.12
C GLY A 555 14.97 -19.13 -13.88
N ASN A 556 14.07 -18.26 -13.43
CA ASN A 556 13.92 -16.92 -14.00
C ASN A 556 14.99 -15.99 -13.44
N GLU A 557 15.69 -15.29 -14.33
CA GLU A 557 16.73 -14.32 -13.98
C GLU A 557 16.08 -12.94 -13.78
N MET A 558 16.44 -12.26 -12.71
CA MET A 558 16.01 -10.91 -12.38
C MET A 558 17.24 -10.04 -12.07
N ALA A 559 17.27 -8.82 -12.56
CA ALA A 559 18.37 -7.90 -12.29
C ALA A 559 18.56 -7.62 -10.78
N TYR A 560 17.49 -7.68 -10.05
CA TYR A 560 17.48 -7.61 -8.58
C TYR A 560 16.23 -8.33 -8.03
N ALA A 561 16.26 -8.64 -6.74
CA ALA A 561 15.07 -9.08 -6.01
C ALA A 561 15.07 -8.48 -4.61
N ILE A 562 13.91 -8.02 -4.17
CA ILE A 562 13.66 -7.58 -2.80
C ILE A 562 12.76 -8.60 -2.11
N PRO A 563 12.76 -8.68 -0.78
CA PRO A 563 11.72 -9.39 -0.05
C PRO A 563 10.35 -8.88 -0.50
N SER A 564 9.46 -9.77 -0.92
CA SER A 564 8.14 -9.37 -1.44
C SER A 564 6.98 -9.98 -0.66
N ASN A 565 7.17 -11.19 -0.14
CA ASN A 565 6.19 -11.84 0.73
C ASN A 565 6.82 -12.18 2.08
N LEU A 566 6.04 -11.94 3.13
CA LEU A 566 6.47 -12.07 4.51
C LEU A 566 5.57 -13.05 5.26
N ASP A 567 6.12 -13.73 6.25
CA ASP A 567 5.37 -14.48 7.26
C ASP A 567 5.86 -14.07 8.65
N TRP A 568 5.07 -14.34 9.67
CA TRP A 568 5.30 -13.80 10.99
C TRP A 568 5.22 -14.88 12.06
N SER A 569 6.11 -14.79 13.04
CA SER A 569 6.08 -15.63 14.22
C SER A 569 6.07 -14.76 15.47
N GLY A 570 5.20 -15.09 16.41
CA GLY A 570 5.07 -14.35 17.66
C GLY A 570 4.12 -13.16 17.59
N LYS A 571 4.18 -12.31 18.61
CA LYS A 571 3.37 -11.09 18.75
C LYS A 571 4.18 -10.05 19.50
N PRO A 572 3.89 -8.74 19.35
CA PRO A 572 4.54 -7.72 20.17
C PRO A 572 4.18 -7.92 21.65
N ALA A 573 4.98 -7.36 22.53
CA ALA A 573 4.61 -7.27 23.94
C ALA A 573 3.52 -6.19 24.15
N THR A 574 2.75 -6.25 25.24
CA THR A 574 1.84 -5.15 25.59
C THR A 574 2.62 -3.86 25.77
N TRP A 575 2.19 -2.78 25.12
CA TRP A 575 2.83 -1.48 25.21
C TRP A 575 2.63 -0.84 26.58
N ASN A 576 3.71 -0.59 27.25
CA ASN A 576 3.71 0.04 28.57
C ASN A 576 4.14 1.52 28.55
N LYS A 577 4.10 2.15 27.38
CA LYS A 577 4.53 3.54 27.13
C LYS A 577 6.05 3.76 27.30
N THR A 578 6.82 2.69 27.24
CA THR A 578 8.28 2.73 27.34
C THR A 578 8.88 1.77 26.33
N TYR A 579 9.73 2.29 25.46
CA TYR A 579 10.46 1.47 24.50
C TYR A 579 11.49 0.58 25.20
N SER A 580 11.60 -0.64 24.71
CA SER A 580 12.67 -1.56 25.08
C SER A 580 13.10 -2.32 23.82
N ALA A 581 14.39 -2.31 23.54
CA ALA A 581 14.97 -2.98 22.39
C ALA A 581 14.74 -4.50 22.38
N THR A 582 14.42 -5.09 23.53
CA THR A 582 14.19 -6.54 23.69
C THR A 582 12.74 -6.91 23.94
N ALA A 583 11.82 -5.94 23.94
CA ALA A 583 10.41 -6.21 24.21
C ALA A 583 9.80 -7.20 23.21
N ASN A 584 10.25 -7.13 21.96
CA ASN A 584 9.76 -7.94 20.84
C ASN A 584 10.74 -9.03 20.37
N ASP A 585 11.62 -9.53 21.27
CA ASP A 585 12.56 -10.61 20.90
C ASP A 585 11.85 -11.89 20.39
N GLY A 586 10.59 -12.08 20.75
CA GLY A 586 9.75 -13.19 20.31
C GLY A 586 8.93 -12.92 19.02
N LEU A 587 9.00 -11.70 18.47
CA LEU A 587 8.31 -11.33 17.24
C LEU A 587 9.33 -11.28 16.10
N THR A 588 9.17 -12.16 15.13
CA THR A 588 10.09 -12.27 13.98
C THR A 588 9.34 -12.24 12.66
N CYS A 589 9.97 -11.65 11.66
CA CYS A 589 9.54 -11.63 10.27
C CYS A 589 10.36 -12.65 9.49
N GLU A 590 9.71 -13.49 8.69
CA GLU A 590 10.32 -14.45 7.77
C GLU A 590 10.01 -14.04 6.33
N ILE A 591 11.00 -14.11 5.46
CA ILE A 591 10.82 -13.84 4.03
C ILE A 591 10.36 -15.14 3.36
N THR A 592 9.18 -15.13 2.77
CA THR A 592 8.59 -16.29 2.09
C THR A 592 8.60 -16.17 0.57
N GLY A 593 8.96 -14.99 0.05
CA GLY A 593 9.10 -14.77 -1.38
C GLY A 593 9.97 -13.56 -1.69
N TYR A 594 10.67 -13.69 -2.80
CA TYR A 594 11.50 -12.66 -3.41
C TYR A 594 10.96 -12.32 -4.79
N SER A 595 10.98 -11.07 -5.18
CA SER A 595 10.64 -10.64 -6.53
C SER A 595 11.31 -9.31 -6.84
N GLN A 596 11.19 -8.85 -8.10
CA GLN A 596 11.56 -7.48 -8.44
C GLN A 596 10.66 -6.45 -7.71
N GLY A 597 9.59 -6.93 -7.06
CA GLY A 597 8.61 -6.08 -6.40
C GLY A 597 7.78 -5.26 -7.39
N ASP A 598 6.76 -4.58 -6.88
CA ASP A 598 6.10 -3.54 -7.65
C ASP A 598 7.04 -2.36 -7.86
N ILE A 599 6.94 -1.69 -8.99
CA ILE A 599 7.73 -0.49 -9.31
C ILE A 599 7.64 0.54 -8.17
N GLY A 600 6.43 0.79 -7.65
CA GLY A 600 6.22 1.70 -6.54
C GLY A 600 6.86 1.24 -5.24
N CYS A 601 6.80 -0.05 -4.92
CA CYS A 601 7.42 -0.59 -3.70
C CYS A 601 8.94 -0.39 -3.71
N VAL A 602 9.60 -0.71 -4.81
CA VAL A 602 11.06 -0.52 -4.96
C VAL A 602 11.41 0.96 -4.91
N SER A 603 10.63 1.80 -5.59
CA SER A 603 10.84 3.25 -5.59
C SER A 603 10.68 3.83 -4.19
N SER A 604 9.66 3.45 -3.45
CA SER A 604 9.44 3.92 -2.08
C SER A 604 10.54 3.46 -1.11
N LEU A 605 11.05 2.22 -1.29
CA LEU A 605 12.25 1.75 -0.58
C LEU A 605 13.44 2.66 -0.87
N CYS A 606 13.73 2.94 -2.15
CA CYS A 606 14.82 3.82 -2.55
C CYS A 606 14.67 5.22 -1.96
N ASN A 607 13.46 5.77 -1.95
CA ASN A 607 13.17 7.08 -1.36
C ASN A 607 13.50 7.12 0.14
N THR A 608 13.13 6.06 0.88
CA THR A 608 13.53 5.88 2.29
C THR A 608 15.04 5.91 2.47
N LEU A 609 15.77 5.16 1.65
CA LEU A 609 17.23 5.06 1.71
C LEU A 609 17.92 6.41 1.41
N ILE A 610 17.40 7.15 0.43
CA ILE A 610 17.93 8.47 0.04
C ILE A 610 17.74 9.48 1.19
N TYR A 611 16.55 9.57 1.77
CA TYR A 611 16.29 10.47 2.89
C TYR A 611 17.13 10.12 4.12
N PHE A 612 17.26 8.83 4.44
CA PHE A 612 18.09 8.39 5.55
C PHE A 612 19.55 8.74 5.36
N ALA A 613 20.09 8.55 4.14
CA ALA A 613 21.45 8.93 3.81
C ALA A 613 21.66 10.45 3.92
N ALA A 614 20.73 11.23 3.38
CA ALA A 614 20.79 12.68 3.44
C ALA A 614 20.68 13.21 4.89
N ALA A 615 19.86 12.60 5.73
CA ALA A 615 19.74 12.91 7.14
C ALA A 615 21.07 12.74 7.88
N ASN A 616 21.87 11.75 7.48
CA ASN A 616 23.15 11.40 8.09
C ASN A 616 24.38 12.01 7.35
N ASP A 617 24.18 13.03 6.51
CA ASP A 617 25.25 13.78 5.82
C ASP A 617 26.17 12.92 4.93
N VAL A 618 25.62 11.79 4.41
CA VAL A 618 26.34 10.92 3.47
C VAL A 618 26.71 11.70 2.21
N LYS A 619 27.90 11.49 1.69
CA LYS A 619 28.37 12.16 0.48
C LYS A 619 27.87 11.46 -0.77
N ALA A 620 27.63 12.24 -1.84
CA ALA A 620 27.21 11.72 -3.14
C ALA A 620 28.11 10.59 -3.68
N SER A 621 29.43 10.64 -3.40
CA SER A 621 30.36 9.59 -3.81
C SER A 621 30.04 8.20 -3.27
N ALA A 622 29.35 8.10 -2.14
CA ALA A 622 28.93 6.83 -1.57
C ALA A 622 27.96 6.07 -2.50
N ALA A 623 27.18 6.78 -3.31
CA ALA A 623 26.29 6.17 -4.29
C ALA A 623 27.02 5.41 -5.41
N GLN A 624 28.31 5.64 -5.58
CA GLN A 624 29.12 5.10 -6.68
C GLN A 624 30.12 4.01 -6.24
N THR A 625 30.17 3.65 -4.96
CA THR A 625 31.14 2.67 -4.45
C THR A 625 30.48 1.63 -3.55
N ASP A 626 30.94 0.38 -3.68
CA ASP A 626 30.49 -0.75 -2.85
C ASP A 626 31.30 -0.90 -1.54
N ASP A 627 32.37 -0.12 -1.36
CA ASP A 627 33.28 -0.20 -0.20
C ASP A 627 32.73 0.51 1.06
N ASN A 628 31.43 0.84 1.10
CA ASN A 628 30.81 1.54 2.21
C ASN A 628 30.68 0.64 3.44
N THR A 629 31.14 1.10 4.58
CA THR A 629 30.97 0.42 5.88
C THR A 629 29.90 1.05 6.77
N ASP A 630 29.50 2.25 6.44
CA ASP A 630 28.44 2.98 7.12
C ASP A 630 27.07 2.62 6.53
N LEU A 631 26.09 2.32 7.38
CA LEU A 631 24.77 1.86 6.97
C LEU A 631 24.04 2.85 6.04
N ALA A 632 24.12 4.14 6.34
CA ALA A 632 23.45 5.15 5.54
C ALA A 632 24.10 5.31 4.15
N ALA A 633 25.44 5.15 4.09
CA ALA A 633 26.18 5.13 2.84
C ALA A 633 25.88 3.88 2.00
N GLN A 634 25.76 2.71 2.63
CA GLN A 634 25.30 1.49 1.98
C GLN A 634 23.88 1.64 1.44
N GLY A 635 22.99 2.30 2.22
CA GLY A 635 21.62 2.61 1.79
C GLY A 635 21.60 3.48 0.52
N LEU A 636 22.40 4.54 0.46
CA LEU A 636 22.46 5.39 -0.74
C LEU A 636 22.99 4.62 -1.97
N ARG A 637 23.98 3.74 -1.77
CA ARG A 637 24.47 2.85 -2.83
C ARG A 637 23.39 1.89 -3.31
N LEU A 638 22.66 1.27 -2.38
CA LEU A 638 21.58 0.36 -2.69
C LEU A 638 20.47 1.08 -3.47
N ALA A 639 20.09 2.28 -3.07
CA ALA A 639 19.10 3.09 -3.79
C ALA A 639 19.54 3.35 -5.23
N ASN A 640 20.80 3.79 -5.44
CA ASN A 640 21.32 4.04 -6.77
C ASN A 640 21.34 2.77 -7.65
N LYS A 641 21.72 1.62 -7.08
CA LYS A 641 21.70 0.32 -7.80
C LYS A 641 20.29 -0.09 -8.21
N LEU A 642 19.34 -0.05 -7.27
CA LEU A 642 17.94 -0.43 -7.53
C LEU A 642 17.27 0.49 -8.55
N MET A 643 17.42 1.80 -8.40
CA MET A 643 16.85 2.78 -9.34
C MET A 643 17.42 2.62 -10.74
N SER A 644 18.72 2.40 -10.85
CA SER A 644 19.38 2.17 -12.13
C SER A 644 18.92 0.87 -12.78
N ALA A 645 18.87 -0.22 -12.02
CA ALA A 645 18.41 -1.51 -12.53
C ALA A 645 16.94 -1.46 -12.96
N GLN A 646 16.06 -0.82 -12.17
CA GLN A 646 14.66 -0.64 -12.51
C GLN A 646 14.50 0.17 -13.80
N TRP A 647 15.22 1.28 -13.94
CA TRP A 647 15.20 2.09 -15.15
C TRP A 647 15.71 1.32 -16.37
N ASN A 648 16.82 0.62 -16.25
CA ASN A 648 17.44 -0.10 -17.36
C ASN A 648 16.61 -1.30 -17.83
N THR A 649 15.81 -1.92 -16.96
CA THR A 649 15.09 -3.15 -17.28
C THR A 649 13.59 -2.98 -17.51
N ALA A 650 12.99 -1.91 -16.99
CA ALA A 650 11.54 -1.72 -17.01
C ALA A 650 11.08 -0.45 -17.73
N ARG A 651 11.96 0.47 -18.09
CA ARG A 651 11.60 1.69 -18.81
C ARG A 651 11.12 1.38 -20.22
N ASP A 652 10.02 1.97 -20.65
CA ASP A 652 9.48 1.86 -21.99
C ASP A 652 8.95 3.22 -22.52
N ASP A 653 8.17 3.22 -23.60
CA ASP A 653 7.73 4.43 -24.30
C ASP A 653 6.82 5.35 -23.48
N ILE A 654 6.19 4.86 -22.44
CA ILE A 654 5.21 5.63 -21.67
C ILE A 654 5.48 5.66 -20.17
N GLY A 655 6.38 4.81 -19.66
CA GLY A 655 6.61 4.75 -18.21
C GLY A 655 7.62 3.69 -17.80
N ILE A 656 7.44 3.15 -16.63
CA ILE A 656 8.23 2.06 -16.07
C ILE A 656 7.27 0.92 -15.71
N ALA A 657 7.39 -0.22 -16.39
CA ALA A 657 6.53 -1.37 -16.14
C ALA A 657 7.23 -2.68 -16.49
N TYR A 658 7.07 -3.68 -15.64
CA TYR A 658 7.36 -5.07 -15.98
C TYR A 658 6.16 -5.74 -16.63
N GLU A 659 6.39 -6.82 -17.36
CA GLU A 659 5.30 -7.71 -17.74
C GLU A 659 4.71 -8.35 -16.50
N ASP A 660 3.39 -8.38 -16.44
CA ASP A 660 2.61 -8.93 -15.35
C ASP A 660 1.67 -10.02 -15.86
N HIS A 661 1.27 -10.89 -14.95
CA HIS A 661 0.32 -11.95 -15.18
C HIS A 661 -0.70 -12.00 -14.05
N ASN A 662 -1.95 -11.73 -14.35
CA ASN A 662 -3.02 -11.84 -13.38
C ASN A 662 -3.80 -13.13 -13.54
N GLY A 663 -3.47 -14.13 -12.73
CA GLY A 663 -4.17 -15.41 -12.69
C GLY A 663 -5.65 -15.30 -12.29
N SER A 664 -6.05 -14.23 -11.63
CA SER A 664 -7.44 -13.98 -11.22
C SER A 664 -8.32 -13.35 -12.29
N LEU A 665 -7.75 -12.95 -13.43
CA LEU A 665 -8.49 -12.29 -14.51
C LEU A 665 -9.63 -13.16 -15.09
N TYR A 666 -9.59 -14.50 -14.93
CA TYR A 666 -10.70 -15.38 -15.30
C TYR A 666 -12.03 -14.99 -14.62
N ARG A 667 -11.99 -14.30 -13.50
CA ARG A 667 -13.16 -13.84 -12.74
C ARG A 667 -14.04 -12.90 -13.57
N VAL A 668 -13.47 -12.11 -14.46
CA VAL A 668 -14.22 -11.28 -15.42
C VAL A 668 -15.23 -12.12 -16.19
N PHE A 669 -14.90 -13.39 -16.47
CA PHE A 669 -15.72 -14.31 -17.28
C PHE A 669 -16.57 -15.26 -16.45
N GLU A 670 -16.22 -15.53 -15.19
CA GLU A 670 -16.85 -16.55 -14.36
C GLU A 670 -17.52 -16.03 -13.11
N GLN A 671 -17.09 -14.87 -12.57
CA GLN A 671 -17.66 -14.36 -11.36
C GLN A 671 -19.10 -13.89 -11.57
N GLU A 672 -20.03 -14.52 -10.85
CA GLU A 672 -21.41 -14.12 -10.87
C GLU A 672 -21.61 -12.84 -10.08
N VAL A 673 -22.43 -11.94 -10.61
CA VAL A 673 -22.85 -10.74 -9.90
C VAL A 673 -23.80 -11.12 -8.78
N PHE A 674 -23.58 -10.57 -7.59
CA PHE A 674 -24.50 -10.75 -6.49
C PHE A 674 -25.81 -10.01 -6.76
N ILE A 675 -26.91 -10.75 -6.80
CA ILE A 675 -28.25 -10.22 -6.98
C ILE A 675 -29.03 -10.40 -5.67
N PRO A 676 -29.34 -9.33 -4.96
CA PRO A 676 -30.12 -9.42 -3.74
C PRO A 676 -31.51 -10.00 -3.96
N ASP A 677 -32.04 -10.68 -2.97
CA ASP A 677 -33.43 -11.18 -3.00
C ASP A 677 -34.42 -10.02 -3.16
N GLY A 678 -35.31 -10.19 -4.13
CA GLY A 678 -36.32 -9.18 -4.46
C GLY A 678 -35.83 -8.06 -5.40
N PHE A 679 -34.61 -8.14 -5.89
CA PHE A 679 -34.14 -7.27 -6.94
C PHE A 679 -34.81 -7.59 -8.27
N ASP A 680 -35.36 -6.58 -8.94
CA ASP A 680 -36.06 -6.71 -10.23
C ASP A 680 -35.40 -5.93 -11.37
N GLY A 681 -34.10 -5.68 -11.25
CA GLY A 681 -33.31 -5.06 -12.28
C GLY A 681 -33.31 -5.82 -13.60
N LYS A 682 -32.80 -5.18 -14.64
CA LYS A 682 -32.79 -5.75 -15.99
C LYS A 682 -31.40 -5.76 -16.57
N MET A 683 -31.16 -6.75 -17.40
CA MET A 683 -30.02 -6.81 -18.30
C MET A 683 -30.06 -5.65 -19.31
N PRO A 684 -28.93 -5.28 -19.95
CA PRO A 684 -28.90 -4.25 -21.00
C PRO A 684 -29.90 -4.48 -22.13
N ASP A 685 -30.21 -5.73 -22.48
CA ASP A 685 -31.19 -6.11 -23.48
C ASP A 685 -32.67 -6.03 -22.99
N GLY A 686 -32.86 -5.64 -21.73
CA GLY A 686 -34.17 -5.50 -21.08
C GLY A 686 -34.74 -6.81 -20.50
N SER A 687 -34.05 -7.94 -20.60
CA SER A 687 -34.41 -9.17 -19.92
C SER A 687 -34.23 -9.04 -18.39
N PRO A 688 -34.94 -9.84 -17.58
CA PRO A 688 -34.75 -9.78 -16.12
C PRO A 688 -33.32 -10.19 -15.71
N LEU A 689 -32.70 -9.40 -14.85
CA LEU A 689 -31.46 -9.76 -14.19
C LEU A 689 -31.72 -10.89 -13.19
N LYS A 690 -31.00 -11.98 -13.32
CA LYS A 690 -31.19 -13.18 -12.48
C LYS A 690 -29.86 -13.66 -11.93
N PRO A 691 -29.85 -14.35 -10.78
CA PRO A 691 -28.66 -15.05 -10.31
C PRO A 691 -28.03 -15.92 -11.41
N GLY A 692 -26.72 -15.97 -11.47
CA GLY A 692 -25.96 -16.72 -12.47
C GLY A 692 -25.46 -15.87 -13.64
N VAL A 693 -25.73 -14.55 -13.68
CA VAL A 693 -25.12 -13.66 -14.67
C VAL A 693 -23.73 -13.22 -14.18
N THR A 694 -22.79 -13.11 -15.09
CA THR A 694 -21.43 -12.67 -14.83
C THR A 694 -21.27 -11.17 -15.08
N PHE A 695 -20.17 -10.61 -14.64
CA PHE A 695 -19.84 -9.20 -14.96
C PHE A 695 -19.77 -8.96 -16.47
N SER A 696 -19.18 -9.87 -17.22
CA SER A 696 -19.10 -9.74 -18.67
C SER A 696 -20.45 -9.84 -19.37
N ASP A 697 -21.47 -10.43 -18.73
CA ASP A 697 -22.83 -10.46 -19.27
C ASP A 697 -23.54 -9.12 -19.12
N ILE A 698 -23.24 -8.34 -18.09
CA ILE A 698 -23.93 -7.10 -17.77
C ILE A 698 -23.18 -5.83 -18.19
N ARG A 699 -21.88 -5.91 -18.42
CA ARG A 699 -21.03 -4.75 -18.73
C ARG A 699 -20.51 -4.79 -20.16
N GLU A 700 -21.24 -4.16 -21.08
CA GLU A 700 -20.88 -4.10 -22.49
C GLU A 700 -19.53 -3.42 -22.77
N SER A 701 -19.09 -2.55 -21.87
CA SER A 701 -17.79 -1.88 -21.98
C SER A 701 -16.63 -2.87 -21.97
N TYR A 702 -16.72 -3.96 -21.23
CA TYR A 702 -15.67 -4.99 -21.16
C TYR A 702 -15.35 -5.57 -22.54
N ALA A 703 -16.38 -5.89 -23.33
CA ALA A 703 -16.18 -6.46 -24.66
C ALA A 703 -15.56 -5.48 -25.66
N LYS A 704 -15.55 -4.18 -25.34
CA LYS A 704 -14.93 -3.13 -26.17
C LYS A 704 -13.46 -2.90 -25.82
N ASP A 705 -13.04 -3.40 -24.69
CA ASP A 705 -11.67 -3.27 -24.21
C ASP A 705 -10.69 -4.11 -25.04
N SER A 706 -9.50 -3.58 -25.31
CA SER A 706 -8.50 -4.27 -26.12
C SER A 706 -7.98 -5.54 -25.43
N MET A 707 -7.79 -5.50 -24.12
CA MET A 707 -7.29 -6.63 -23.35
C MET A 707 -8.34 -7.76 -23.22
N TYR A 708 -9.62 -7.40 -23.16
CA TYR A 708 -10.71 -8.38 -22.98
C TYR A 708 -10.71 -9.48 -24.03
N LYS A 709 -10.49 -9.12 -25.29
CA LYS A 709 -10.53 -10.07 -26.40
C LYS A 709 -9.43 -11.11 -26.30
N ASP A 710 -8.23 -10.68 -25.98
CA ASP A 710 -7.06 -11.56 -25.88
C ASP A 710 -7.14 -12.41 -24.61
N ALA A 711 -7.51 -11.82 -23.48
CA ALA A 711 -7.75 -12.53 -22.23
C ALA A 711 -8.84 -13.60 -22.40
N LYS A 712 -9.97 -13.27 -23.07
CA LYS A 712 -11.05 -14.21 -23.34
C LYS A 712 -10.61 -15.37 -24.20
N ALA A 713 -9.82 -15.13 -25.24
CA ALA A 713 -9.33 -16.18 -26.12
C ALA A 713 -8.43 -17.18 -25.38
N ILE A 714 -7.56 -16.69 -24.48
CA ILE A 714 -6.71 -17.54 -23.63
C ILE A 714 -7.56 -18.32 -22.63
N TYR A 715 -8.47 -17.64 -21.94
CA TYR A 715 -9.41 -18.26 -21.01
C TYR A 715 -10.20 -19.40 -21.65
N GLU A 716 -10.85 -19.16 -22.80
CA GLU A 716 -11.63 -20.18 -23.50
C GLU A 716 -10.78 -21.37 -23.96
N LYS A 717 -9.57 -21.12 -24.46
CA LYS A 717 -8.61 -22.16 -24.83
C LYS A 717 -8.21 -23.03 -23.64
N ASN A 718 -7.86 -22.42 -22.53
CA ASN A 718 -7.41 -23.14 -21.34
C ASN A 718 -8.57 -23.89 -20.67
N LYS A 719 -9.75 -23.31 -20.63
CA LYS A 719 -10.97 -23.97 -20.15
C LYS A 719 -11.35 -25.19 -21.00
N ALA A 720 -11.27 -25.08 -22.32
CA ALA A 720 -11.49 -26.20 -23.22
C ALA A 720 -10.43 -27.31 -23.07
N ALA A 721 -9.22 -26.95 -22.66
CA ALA A 721 -8.17 -27.92 -22.35
C ALA A 721 -8.33 -28.57 -20.97
N GLY A 722 -9.33 -28.17 -20.18
CA GLY A 722 -9.63 -28.72 -18.86
C GLY A 722 -8.64 -28.26 -17.76
N LYS A 723 -8.01 -27.08 -17.92
CA LYS A 723 -7.12 -26.52 -16.89
C LYS A 723 -7.89 -26.17 -15.61
N THR A 724 -7.19 -26.10 -14.50
CA THR A 724 -7.74 -25.68 -13.21
C THR A 724 -8.01 -24.17 -13.22
N LYS A 725 -8.72 -23.65 -12.22
CA LYS A 725 -9.00 -22.21 -12.12
C LYS A 725 -7.72 -21.38 -12.05
N GLU A 726 -6.73 -21.88 -11.35
CA GLU A 726 -5.44 -21.25 -11.17
C GLU A 726 -4.67 -21.09 -12.50
N ASP A 727 -4.92 -22.00 -13.45
CA ASP A 727 -4.22 -22.06 -14.73
C ASP A 727 -5.04 -21.48 -15.90
N LEU A 728 -6.27 -20.98 -15.65
CA LEU A 728 -7.14 -20.50 -16.72
C LEU A 728 -6.57 -19.34 -17.52
N MET A 729 -5.74 -18.53 -16.87
CA MET A 729 -5.12 -17.37 -17.50
C MET A 729 -3.66 -17.61 -17.93
N ASP A 730 -3.14 -18.83 -17.83
CA ASP A 730 -1.78 -19.16 -18.25
C ASP A 730 -1.49 -18.75 -19.68
N GLY A 731 -0.43 -17.98 -19.88
CA GLY A 731 -0.02 -17.44 -21.16
C GLY A 731 -0.67 -16.09 -21.51
N HIS A 732 -1.42 -15.50 -20.60
CA HIS A 732 -1.83 -14.10 -20.70
C HIS A 732 -0.85 -13.24 -19.90
N THR A 733 -0.19 -12.33 -20.57
CA THR A 733 0.69 -11.32 -19.94
C THR A 733 0.36 -9.95 -20.50
N TYR A 734 0.66 -8.93 -19.72
CA TYR A 734 0.50 -7.53 -20.09
C TYR A 734 1.47 -6.67 -19.30
N LYS A 735 1.79 -5.48 -19.77
CA LYS A 735 2.51 -4.49 -18.95
C LYS A 735 1.51 -3.72 -18.12
N LEU A 736 1.85 -3.42 -16.86
CA LEU A 736 0.97 -2.73 -15.94
C LEU A 736 1.57 -1.38 -15.52
N HIS A 737 0.97 -0.31 -16.07
CA HIS A 737 1.36 1.06 -15.78
C HIS A 737 0.36 1.70 -14.80
N ARG A 738 0.57 1.48 -13.52
CA ARG A 738 -0.22 2.14 -12.48
C ARG A 738 0.25 3.56 -12.24
N PHE A 739 -0.68 4.48 -12.05
CA PHE A 739 -0.34 5.88 -11.79
C PHE A 739 0.49 6.05 -10.50
N TRP A 740 0.16 5.33 -9.44
CA TRP A 740 0.91 5.41 -8.20
C TRP A 740 2.31 4.78 -8.28
N HIS A 741 2.53 3.76 -9.12
CA HIS A 741 3.88 3.25 -9.42
C HIS A 741 4.76 4.37 -10.03
N MET A 742 4.18 5.07 -11.01
CA MET A 742 4.88 6.20 -11.62
C MET A 742 5.07 7.34 -10.62
N GLY A 743 4.10 7.56 -9.75
CA GLY A 743 4.18 8.53 -8.67
C GLY A 743 5.37 8.28 -7.75
N ASP A 744 5.53 7.07 -7.25
CA ASP A 744 6.68 6.70 -6.42
C ASP A 744 8.02 6.80 -7.17
N ALA A 745 8.05 6.37 -8.44
CA ALA A 745 9.25 6.48 -9.27
C ALA A 745 9.64 7.96 -9.52
N LEU A 746 8.65 8.82 -9.77
CA LEU A 746 8.86 10.27 -9.87
C LEU A 746 9.35 10.86 -8.56
N MET A 747 8.73 10.52 -7.44
CA MET A 747 9.17 11.02 -6.14
C MET A 747 10.61 10.59 -5.85
N THR A 748 10.98 9.36 -6.17
CA THR A 748 12.32 8.84 -5.89
C THR A 748 13.39 9.47 -6.78
N THR A 749 13.14 9.57 -8.10
CA THR A 749 14.06 10.25 -9.02
C THR A 749 14.18 11.73 -8.68
N GLY A 750 13.06 12.39 -8.32
CA GLY A 750 13.04 13.77 -7.86
C GLY A 750 13.80 13.97 -6.56
N THR A 751 13.65 13.10 -5.57
CA THR A 751 14.37 13.17 -4.29
C THR A 751 15.87 12.98 -4.48
N MET A 752 16.29 12.05 -5.33
CA MET A 752 17.71 11.89 -5.66
C MET A 752 18.25 13.15 -6.35
N ALA A 753 17.53 13.70 -7.32
CA ALA A 753 17.91 14.94 -8.00
C ALA A 753 17.97 16.14 -7.04
N LEU A 754 17.09 16.20 -6.07
CA LEU A 754 17.00 17.29 -5.09
C LEU A 754 18.12 17.24 -4.06
N LEU A 755 18.39 16.06 -3.49
CA LEU A 755 19.30 15.90 -2.37
C LEU A 755 20.73 15.52 -2.80
N TYR A 756 20.87 14.89 -3.96
CA TYR A 756 22.12 14.40 -4.51
C TYR A 756 22.24 14.68 -6.00
N PRO A 757 22.24 15.96 -6.42
CA PRO A 757 22.24 16.33 -7.83
C PRO A 757 23.48 15.84 -8.63
N ASP A 758 24.56 15.52 -7.93
CA ASP A 758 25.80 15.04 -8.53
C ASP A 758 25.87 13.51 -8.67
N VAL A 759 24.87 12.78 -8.17
CA VAL A 759 24.77 11.33 -8.33
C VAL A 759 24.27 11.01 -9.73
N THR A 760 24.96 10.09 -10.40
CA THR A 760 24.56 9.57 -11.71
C THR A 760 24.08 8.13 -11.59
N PRO A 761 23.13 7.69 -12.41
CA PRO A 761 22.76 6.27 -12.51
C PRO A 761 23.97 5.39 -12.83
N ILE A 762 23.88 4.13 -12.41
CA ILE A 762 24.89 3.11 -12.70
C ILE A 762 24.56 2.50 -14.05
N ASN A 763 25.56 2.46 -14.94
CA ASN A 763 25.44 1.77 -16.23
C ASN A 763 26.09 0.40 -16.15
N ASP A 764 25.40 -0.62 -16.55
CA ASP A 764 25.88 -2.01 -16.53
C ASP A 764 27.04 -2.28 -17.49
N ASP A 765 27.36 -1.33 -18.41
CA ASP A 765 28.43 -1.46 -19.41
C ASP A 765 29.79 -0.92 -18.97
N GLU A 766 29.94 -0.29 -17.80
CA GLU A 766 31.23 0.17 -17.31
C GLU A 766 31.83 -0.87 -16.35
N PRO A 767 32.98 -1.45 -16.70
CA PRO A 767 33.70 -2.29 -15.74
C PRO A 767 34.14 -1.39 -14.57
N VAL A 768 33.82 -1.80 -13.35
CA VAL A 768 34.12 -1.10 -12.09
C VAL A 768 35.58 -0.62 -12.11
N SER A 769 35.75 0.69 -12.35
CA SER A 769 37.06 1.33 -12.28
C SER A 769 37.44 1.52 -10.82
N SER A 770 38.15 0.57 -10.27
CA SER A 770 38.89 0.76 -9.05
C SER A 770 40.07 1.70 -9.32
N SER A 771 39.93 2.98 -9.02
CA SER A 771 41.04 3.92 -9.04
C SER A 771 41.92 3.71 -7.81
N THR A 772 42.89 2.80 -7.93
CA THR A 772 44.12 2.86 -7.14
C THR A 772 45.28 2.92 -8.05
N THR A 773 45.87 4.10 -8.16
CA THR A 773 47.15 4.33 -8.80
C THR A 773 48.23 3.59 -8.02
N SER A 774 48.76 2.53 -8.57
CA SER A 774 50.12 2.07 -8.24
C SER A 774 50.64 1.15 -9.35
N THR A 775 51.69 1.63 -9.94
CA THR A 775 52.52 1.01 -10.95
C THR A 775 53.15 -0.29 -10.43
N ALA A 776 53.02 -1.41 -11.13
CA ALA A 776 54.10 -2.30 -11.54
C ALA A 776 53.61 -3.64 -12.15
N THR A 777 53.90 -3.77 -13.42
CA THR A 777 54.53 -4.94 -14.15
C THR A 777 54.11 -6.39 -13.81
N THR A 778 53.39 -6.96 -14.79
CA THR A 778 53.46 -8.31 -15.37
C THR A 778 53.75 -9.53 -14.48
N THR A 779 52.85 -10.46 -14.41
CA THR A 779 52.89 -11.79 -15.06
C THR A 779 51.71 -12.61 -14.53
N GLY A 780 51.00 -13.29 -15.43
CA GLY A 780 49.77 -14.04 -15.08
C GLY A 780 50.03 -15.31 -14.29
N SER A 781 49.02 -15.56 -13.47
CA SER A 781 48.58 -16.93 -13.09
C SER A 781 47.22 -16.79 -12.38
N THR A 782 46.16 -17.31 -12.93
CA THR A 782 44.88 -17.49 -12.30
C THR A 782 45.00 -18.55 -11.22
N SER A 783 45.05 -18.17 -9.94
CA SER A 783 44.77 -19.03 -8.84
C SER A 783 43.52 -18.50 -8.11
N THR A 784 42.40 -19.14 -8.36
CA THR A 784 41.20 -19.02 -7.51
C THR A 784 41.58 -19.56 -6.13
N GLU A 785 41.63 -18.71 -5.12
CA GLU A 785 41.79 -19.17 -3.73
C GLU A 785 40.52 -19.97 -3.33
N THR A 786 40.74 -21.17 -2.81
CA THR A 786 39.64 -22.03 -2.30
C THR A 786 39.17 -21.50 -0.96
N LEU A 787 37.94 -21.02 -0.89
CA LEU A 787 37.30 -20.67 0.36
C LEU A 787 36.67 -21.92 0.98
N TRP A 788 37.42 -22.61 1.82
CA TRP A 788 37.01 -23.88 2.40
C TRP A 788 35.72 -23.76 3.21
N GLY A 789 34.69 -24.55 2.87
CA GLY A 789 33.38 -24.60 3.47
C GLY A 789 32.29 -23.88 2.69
N ASP A 790 32.64 -22.99 1.75
CA ASP A 790 31.68 -22.25 0.92
C ASP A 790 31.24 -23.11 -0.28
N ALA A 791 30.34 -24.02 -0.02
CA ALA A 791 29.87 -24.98 -1.02
C ALA A 791 28.83 -24.41 -1.99
N ASN A 792 28.08 -23.38 -1.59
CA ASN A 792 27.12 -22.69 -2.44
C ASN A 792 27.73 -21.55 -3.26
N CYS A 793 28.98 -21.19 -2.95
CA CYS A 793 29.75 -20.11 -3.59
C CYS A 793 29.15 -18.71 -3.36
N ASP A 794 28.65 -18.45 -2.15
CA ASP A 794 28.11 -17.14 -1.76
C ASP A 794 29.13 -16.24 -1.02
N GLY A 795 30.37 -16.75 -0.85
CA GLY A 795 31.47 -16.05 -0.19
C GLY A 795 31.44 -16.10 1.33
N LYS A 796 30.53 -16.88 1.91
CA LYS A 796 30.42 -17.10 3.35
C LYS A 796 30.43 -18.61 3.63
N VAL A 797 30.70 -19.00 4.87
CA VAL A 797 30.60 -20.40 5.31
C VAL A 797 29.58 -20.47 6.43
N THR A 798 28.43 -21.06 6.13
CA THR A 798 27.23 -21.10 7.00
C THR A 798 26.53 -22.45 6.94
N VAL A 799 25.45 -22.62 7.70
CA VAL A 799 24.58 -23.81 7.60
C VAL A 799 23.94 -23.98 6.22
N ALA A 800 23.87 -22.91 5.40
CA ALA A 800 23.36 -22.98 4.04
C ALA A 800 24.27 -23.85 3.16
N ASP A 801 25.58 -23.79 3.35
CA ASP A 801 26.54 -24.65 2.66
C ASP A 801 26.41 -26.11 3.03
N ALA A 802 26.21 -26.38 4.31
CA ALA A 802 25.92 -27.72 4.78
C ALA A 802 24.61 -28.25 4.17
N THR A 803 23.60 -27.41 4.02
CA THR A 803 22.34 -27.77 3.37
C THR A 803 22.54 -28.03 1.88
N ALA A 804 23.29 -27.19 1.17
CA ALA A 804 23.61 -27.37 -0.24
C ALA A 804 24.37 -28.69 -0.47
N ILE A 805 25.33 -29.04 0.37
CA ILE A 805 26.03 -30.30 0.33
C ILE A 805 25.06 -31.47 0.54
N LEU A 806 24.21 -31.43 1.58
CA LEU A 806 23.26 -32.52 1.85
C LEU A 806 22.26 -32.71 0.71
N GLN A 807 21.79 -31.64 0.11
CA GLN A 807 20.92 -31.69 -1.07
C GLN A 807 21.65 -32.36 -2.26
N ALA A 808 22.87 -31.96 -2.54
CA ALA A 808 23.69 -32.53 -3.61
C ALA A 808 23.99 -33.99 -3.39
N VAL A 809 24.26 -34.41 -2.15
CA VAL A 809 24.47 -35.83 -1.78
C VAL A 809 23.16 -36.63 -1.91
N ALA A 810 22.04 -36.05 -1.52
CA ALA A 810 20.73 -36.73 -1.58
C ALA A 810 20.21 -36.91 -3.01
N ASN A 811 20.40 -35.92 -3.87
CA ASN A 811 19.93 -35.98 -5.26
C ASN A 811 20.81 -35.10 -6.16
N LYS A 812 21.89 -35.70 -6.68
CA LYS A 812 22.90 -35.02 -7.49
C LYS A 812 22.37 -34.43 -8.80
N ASP A 813 21.33 -35.04 -9.36
CA ASP A 813 20.77 -34.62 -10.65
C ASP A 813 19.85 -33.41 -10.50
N LYS A 814 19.35 -33.18 -9.28
CA LYS A 814 18.44 -32.08 -8.97
C LYS A 814 19.15 -30.89 -8.29
N PHE A 815 20.17 -31.14 -7.52
CA PHE A 815 20.87 -30.16 -6.69
C PHE A 815 22.40 -30.25 -6.95
N GLU A 816 22.79 -29.87 -8.17
CA GLU A 816 24.21 -29.92 -8.55
C GLU A 816 24.96 -28.71 -8.01
N LEU A 817 25.99 -28.91 -7.23
CA LEU A 817 26.93 -27.86 -6.82
C LEU A 817 27.78 -27.38 -8.01
N LYS A 818 28.04 -26.09 -8.08
CA LYS A 818 29.00 -25.52 -9.03
C LYS A 818 30.38 -26.18 -8.89
N ALA A 819 31.17 -26.16 -9.93
CA ALA A 819 32.50 -26.79 -9.90
C ALA A 819 33.37 -26.22 -8.77
N GLN A 820 33.35 -24.92 -8.53
CA GLN A 820 34.04 -24.27 -7.42
C GLN A 820 33.43 -24.67 -6.06
N GLY A 821 32.12 -24.74 -5.95
CA GLY A 821 31.45 -25.18 -4.72
C GLY A 821 31.76 -26.63 -4.33
N LYS A 822 31.96 -27.49 -5.30
CA LYS A 822 32.48 -28.85 -5.06
C LYS A 822 33.90 -28.87 -4.50
N LEU A 823 34.74 -27.94 -4.96
CA LEU A 823 36.11 -27.79 -4.43
C LEU A 823 36.14 -27.18 -3.04
N ASN A 824 35.34 -26.14 -2.84
CA ASN A 824 35.25 -25.46 -1.55
C ASN A 824 34.61 -26.33 -0.47
N GLY A 825 33.57 -27.09 -0.85
CA GLY A 825 32.78 -27.91 0.06
C GLY A 825 33.38 -29.23 0.49
N ASP A 826 34.41 -29.73 -0.20
CA ASP A 826 35.16 -30.94 0.11
C ASP A 826 36.17 -30.68 1.24
N VAL A 827 35.64 -30.50 2.45
CA VAL A 827 36.38 -30.01 3.64
C VAL A 827 36.85 -31.12 4.57
N VAL A 828 36.34 -32.36 4.42
CA VAL A 828 36.73 -33.51 5.24
C VAL A 828 37.38 -34.57 4.35
N ASP A 829 38.58 -34.98 4.66
CA ASP A 829 39.36 -35.92 3.85
C ASP A 829 39.49 -35.45 2.39
N ASN A 830 39.75 -34.14 2.19
CA ASN A 830 39.76 -33.42 0.92
C ASN A 830 40.36 -34.25 -0.25
N GLY A 831 39.57 -34.35 -1.32
CA GLY A 831 39.90 -35.14 -2.53
C GLY A 831 39.07 -36.41 -2.67
N ASP A 832 38.22 -36.76 -1.70
CA ASP A 832 37.30 -37.87 -1.79
C ASP A 832 35.92 -37.49 -2.34
N GLY A 833 35.68 -36.19 -2.50
CA GLY A 833 34.49 -35.59 -3.06
C GLY A 833 33.44 -35.27 -2.02
N ILE A 834 32.39 -34.59 -2.43
CA ILE A 834 31.32 -34.08 -1.54
C ILE A 834 30.58 -35.23 -0.85
N THR A 835 30.56 -35.23 0.46
CA THR A 835 29.90 -36.23 1.32
C THR A 835 29.08 -35.58 2.45
N ALA A 836 28.28 -36.37 3.16
CA ALA A 836 27.57 -35.87 4.32
C ALA A 836 28.49 -35.50 5.50
N LYS A 837 29.75 -35.93 5.49
CA LYS A 837 30.74 -35.55 6.51
C LYS A 837 31.15 -34.09 6.36
N ASP A 838 31.26 -33.62 5.13
CA ASP A 838 31.57 -32.23 4.83
C ASP A 838 30.49 -31.29 5.35
N ALA A 839 29.23 -31.63 5.11
CA ALA A 839 28.10 -30.90 5.68
C ALA A 839 28.14 -30.89 7.21
N LEU A 840 28.44 -32.05 7.84
CA LEU A 840 28.55 -32.11 9.27
C LEU A 840 29.70 -31.24 9.81
N ALA A 841 30.85 -31.22 9.13
CA ALA A 841 31.98 -30.39 9.54
C ALA A 841 31.61 -28.88 9.52
N ILE A 842 30.90 -28.45 8.49
CA ILE A 842 30.41 -27.06 8.39
C ILE A 842 29.41 -26.74 9.51
N GLN A 843 28.46 -27.66 9.80
CA GLN A 843 27.53 -27.48 10.93
C GLN A 843 28.27 -27.42 12.27
N MET A 844 29.36 -28.16 12.42
CA MET A 844 30.18 -28.11 13.65
C MET A 844 30.96 -26.78 13.78
N VAL A 845 31.28 -26.13 12.68
CA VAL A 845 31.83 -24.76 12.75
C VAL A 845 30.76 -23.75 13.24
N ASP A 846 29.54 -23.86 12.76
CA ASP A 846 28.43 -23.03 13.24
C ASP A 846 28.14 -23.27 14.73
N ALA A 847 28.18 -24.56 15.15
CA ALA A 847 28.05 -24.98 16.55
C ALA A 847 29.26 -24.60 17.43
N LYS A 848 30.32 -24.01 16.87
CA LYS A 848 31.57 -23.64 17.54
C LYS A 848 32.35 -24.83 18.11
N LEU A 849 32.12 -26.01 17.56
CA LEU A 849 32.87 -27.25 17.86
C LEU A 849 34.11 -27.44 17.00
N LEU A 850 34.11 -26.78 15.83
CA LEU A 850 35.27 -26.62 14.95
C LEU A 850 35.44 -25.14 14.61
N LYS A 851 36.56 -24.77 14.00
CA LYS A 851 36.85 -23.45 13.46
C LYS A 851 37.05 -23.52 11.95
N LEU A 852 36.71 -22.48 11.21
CA LEU A 852 37.00 -22.40 9.78
C LEU A 852 38.49 -22.59 9.44
N SER A 853 39.38 -22.16 10.35
CA SER A 853 40.83 -22.40 10.23
C SER A 853 41.25 -23.87 10.33
N ASP A 854 40.33 -24.76 10.68
CA ASP A 854 40.60 -26.21 10.77
C ASP A 854 40.34 -26.91 9.43
N PHE A 855 39.80 -26.19 8.44
CA PHE A 855 39.53 -26.73 7.11
C PHE A 855 40.74 -26.59 6.16
N PRO A 856 41.00 -27.55 5.27
CA PRO A 856 40.37 -28.89 5.26
C PRO A 856 40.79 -29.73 6.47
N THR A 857 39.89 -30.59 6.94
CA THR A 857 40.07 -31.41 8.14
C THR A 857 40.07 -32.93 7.79
N THR A 858 40.21 -33.78 8.79
CA THR A 858 40.14 -35.24 8.60
C THR A 858 38.99 -35.85 9.36
N SER A 859 38.51 -37.00 8.90
CA SER A 859 37.46 -37.76 9.61
C SER A 859 37.85 -38.07 11.08
N GLU A 860 39.12 -38.27 11.39
CA GLU A 860 39.58 -38.49 12.77
C GLU A 860 39.38 -37.22 13.63
N LYS A 861 39.70 -36.03 13.11
CA LYS A 861 39.46 -34.75 13.80
C LYS A 861 38.00 -34.44 13.95
N LEU A 862 37.20 -34.77 12.92
CA LEU A 862 35.74 -34.58 12.97
C LEU A 862 35.12 -35.46 14.07
N GLU A 863 35.55 -36.73 14.19
CA GLU A 863 35.06 -37.61 15.26
C GLU A 863 35.54 -37.15 16.63
N ALA A 864 36.76 -36.67 16.77
CA ALA A 864 37.29 -36.16 18.03
C ALA A 864 36.51 -34.87 18.48
N ALA A 865 36.02 -34.10 17.57
CA ALA A 865 35.23 -32.89 17.90
C ALA A 865 33.78 -33.15 18.28
N LYS A 866 33.28 -34.37 18.10
CA LYS A 866 31.94 -34.80 18.57
C LYS A 866 31.87 -35.07 20.08
N GLY A 867 32.99 -35.08 20.78
CA GLY A 867 33.09 -35.28 22.22
C GLY A 867 33.49 -36.65 22.57
#